data_c7c995f79747dd0ab2acb0dcab2d94bf
#
_entry.id   c7c995f79747dd0ab2acb0dcab2d94bf
#
_cell.length_a   1.000
_cell.length_b   1.000
_cell.length_c   1.000
_cell.angle_alpha   90.00
_cell.angle_beta   90.00
_cell.angle_gamma   90.00
#
_symmetry.space_group_name_H-M   'P 1'
#
loop_
_entity.id
_entity.type
_entity.pdbx_description
1 polymer ?
#
loop_
_entity_poly.entity_id
_entity_poly.type
_entity_poly.pdbx_seq_one_letter_code
_entity_poly.pdbx_strand_id
1 'polypeptide(L)'
;MLTMRRYAVTASLTAFACAGCVESGSAPPPNGADADEVIVASSDSSVIAANTHLARGRPWYAYQALRPALIDSARRTPAVIFLAATAASRWGGWREVERLLAGADWTDSLFNGEGRVLLIRAALEREADSLAAARAAVAVGFARDDIARGERLVLLARALDRRKRLDSSRATYLRASEDLPELRDWLLLRAAAVTRTRARRDSIYALLSTEVARQNVPRAEATTRERQGDIQGAAIAYERMGDTLGAMRLRLARASGSRRLALRRRLMLIVRTRPDSREGERAVEILDDAGVRLTPAEELTVARMAEQRGLWSRAASAYGRVLRRSSLRPPDRYAYGLALARIGRSRSAARVLARIPASSPLAPAASYQRARALLGARQPKGARAVLRQLVRRHPRDTLAGAALVLLADLAIDERRDRDARATLRQVYTRFPNSSYSAQARFRAAVLAFAAGQHRAAANELDSLLALHPSADDGMAARYWMGRALLAIGDTVTAQARWRTVAAEYPMTYYGVLASEQLGEPPWAPPAMPDSFEEFESLIDAMNRVDRLEKLGMDSEARAELEALANDADSSAERLLTTAYLMREHGLISRAGQIGWRIIRSSPTADARAYRLVYPIVHREAIILESRRRNLDPALVAAIIRQESGFNPRATSSAGARGLMQVMPSVGRAVARDLDVPGWRPALLYQPDINLQLGIRHLEAFISRYEAPYALAAYNAGESRLRRWLRRPGARDPELFVERIPFTETRDYVRIVLRNRAMYRALYTW
;
A
#
# COMPACT_ATOMS: atom_id res chain seq x y z
N MET A 1 32.60 10.80 -9.67
CA MET A 1 31.83 10.74 -8.43
C MET A 1 30.64 11.69 -8.57
N LEU A 2 29.66 11.26 -9.34
CA LEU A 2 28.39 11.96 -9.54
C LEU A 2 27.35 11.21 -8.70
N THR A 3 27.15 11.65 -7.46
CA THR A 3 25.96 11.31 -6.70
C THR A 3 24.75 11.78 -7.47
N MET A 4 23.77 10.90 -7.70
CA MET A 4 22.51 11.26 -8.34
C MET A 4 22.01 12.60 -7.76
N ARG A 5 21.93 13.62 -8.60
CA ARG A 5 21.79 15.03 -8.20
C ARG A 5 20.60 15.36 -7.27
N ARG A 6 19.63 14.48 -7.13
CA ARG A 6 18.53 14.63 -6.12
C ARG A 6 18.93 14.29 -4.68
N TYR A 7 20.09 13.66 -4.44
CA TYR A 7 20.50 13.16 -3.12
C TYR A 7 21.78 13.78 -2.55
N ALA A 8 22.55 14.52 -3.37
CA ALA A 8 23.76 15.22 -2.91
C ALA A 8 23.48 16.45 -2.03
N VAL A 9 22.25 16.94 -2.00
CA VAL A 9 21.86 18.17 -1.26
C VAL A 9 21.80 17.98 0.26
N THR A 10 21.71 16.74 0.76
CA THR A 10 21.67 16.50 2.21
C THR A 10 23.04 16.48 2.90
N ALA A 11 24.13 16.38 2.15
CA ALA A 11 25.48 16.31 2.73
C ALA A 11 26.28 17.63 2.70
N SER A 12 25.85 18.64 1.92
CA SER A 12 26.64 19.88 1.74
C SER A 12 26.21 21.09 2.60
N LEU A 13 25.17 20.95 3.42
CA LEU A 13 24.64 22.06 4.25
C LEU A 13 25.18 22.11 5.69
N THR A 14 26.13 21.28 6.06
CA THR A 14 26.73 21.29 7.40
C THR A 14 28.09 22.02 7.50
N ALA A 15 28.56 22.66 6.44
CA ALA A 15 29.91 23.26 6.41
C ALA A 15 29.95 24.78 6.12
N PHE A 16 28.88 25.53 6.37
CA PHE A 16 28.97 26.99 6.27
C PHE A 16 28.24 27.69 7.44
N ALA A 17 28.87 27.64 8.59
CA ALA A 17 28.68 28.59 9.67
C ALA A 17 30.03 28.85 10.33
N CYS A 18 30.78 29.73 9.78
CA CYS A 18 31.68 30.67 10.49
C CYS A 18 32.61 31.40 9.50
N ALA A 19 32.61 32.67 9.67
CA ALA A 19 33.58 33.69 9.25
C ALA A 19 33.08 34.65 8.17
N GLY A 20 32.78 35.82 8.64
CA GLY A 20 32.57 37.01 7.80
C GLY A 20 33.89 37.46 7.20
N CYS A 21 33.79 38.03 6.01
CA CYS A 21 34.40 39.31 5.63
C CYS A 21 33.95 39.70 4.22
N VAL A 22 33.73 40.95 4.09
CA VAL A 22 33.34 41.70 2.90
C VAL A 22 34.40 41.58 1.80
N GLU A 23 33.98 41.39 0.56
CA GLU A 23 34.48 42.16 -0.58
C GLU A 23 33.57 41.99 -1.82
N SER A 24 33.30 43.13 -2.41
CA SER A 24 32.50 43.33 -3.64
C SER A 24 33.28 42.88 -4.88
N GLY A 25 32.65 42.02 -5.67
CA GLY A 25 33.15 41.65 -6.97
C GLY A 25 32.12 40.80 -7.73
N SER A 26 31.38 41.43 -8.64
CA SER A 26 30.39 40.77 -9.50
C SER A 26 31.09 39.85 -10.49
N ALA A 27 31.01 38.54 -10.25
CA ALA A 27 31.23 37.53 -11.30
C ALA A 27 29.86 36.97 -11.75
N PRO A 28 29.64 36.72 -13.04
CA PRO A 28 28.39 36.10 -13.49
C PRO A 28 28.27 34.68 -12.96
N PRO A 29 27.05 34.17 -12.68
CA PRO A 29 26.87 32.81 -12.24
C PRO A 29 27.33 31.82 -13.32
N PRO A 30 27.89 30.68 -12.97
CA PRO A 30 28.29 29.66 -13.91
C PRO A 30 27.07 29.12 -14.64
N ASN A 31 27.14 29.09 -15.97
CA ASN A 31 26.16 28.41 -16.82
C ASN A 31 26.08 26.93 -16.46
N GLY A 32 24.89 26.45 -16.08
CA GLY A 32 24.62 25.04 -15.88
C GLY A 32 23.95 24.66 -14.56
N ALA A 33 23.07 25.52 -13.99
CA ALA A 33 22.19 25.11 -12.94
C ALA A 33 20.88 24.55 -13.56
N ASP A 34 20.64 23.26 -13.33
CA ASP A 34 19.42 22.58 -13.78
C ASP A 34 18.16 23.28 -13.28
N ALA A 35 17.16 23.38 -14.15
CA ALA A 35 15.91 24.11 -13.97
C ALA A 35 14.96 23.56 -12.88
N ASP A 36 15.36 22.58 -12.08
CA ASP A 36 14.50 21.89 -11.09
C ASP A 36 14.69 22.35 -9.64
N GLU A 37 15.71 23.15 -9.32
CA GLU A 37 15.87 23.79 -8.01
C GLU A 37 15.70 25.30 -8.12
N VAL A 38 14.47 25.78 -8.12
CA VAL A 38 14.22 27.22 -7.92
C VAL A 38 14.45 27.52 -6.43
N ILE A 39 15.71 27.65 -6.05
CA ILE A 39 16.08 28.26 -4.78
C ILE A 39 15.87 29.77 -4.94
N VAL A 40 14.79 30.29 -4.38
CA VAL A 40 14.55 31.71 -4.31
C VAL A 40 15.46 32.28 -3.24
N ALA A 41 16.51 32.96 -3.63
CA ALA A 41 17.38 33.67 -2.70
C ALA A 41 16.58 34.77 -1.98
N SER A 42 16.51 34.72 -0.67
CA SER A 42 15.80 35.70 0.14
C SER A 42 16.32 35.68 1.58
N SER A 43 16.34 36.82 2.23
CA SER A 43 16.56 36.95 3.67
C SER A 43 15.30 36.69 4.50
N ASP A 44 14.14 36.53 3.86
CA ASP A 44 12.88 36.23 4.57
C ASP A 44 12.93 34.80 5.15
N SER A 45 12.73 34.72 6.45
CA SER A 45 12.77 33.45 7.19
C SER A 45 11.74 32.44 6.71
N SER A 46 10.59 32.91 6.20
CA SER A 46 9.54 32.05 5.63
C SER A 46 9.99 31.41 4.31
N VAL A 47 10.73 32.17 3.47
CA VAL A 47 11.26 31.70 2.21
C VAL A 47 12.41 30.70 2.45
N ILE A 48 13.30 30.99 3.40
CA ILE A 48 14.38 30.06 3.79
C ILE A 48 13.81 28.74 4.30
N ALA A 49 12.78 28.82 5.16
CA ALA A 49 12.11 27.64 5.68
C ALA A 49 11.41 26.84 4.57
N ALA A 50 10.75 27.53 3.63
CA ALA A 50 10.07 26.88 2.50
C ALA A 50 11.05 26.18 1.55
N ASN A 51 12.15 26.82 1.19
CA ASN A 51 13.22 26.19 0.40
C ASN A 51 13.75 24.95 1.11
N THR A 52 14.04 25.03 2.41
CA THR A 52 14.48 23.90 3.23
C THR A 52 13.44 22.76 3.20
N HIS A 53 12.16 23.10 3.30
CA HIS A 53 11.10 22.09 3.22
C HIS A 53 10.99 21.45 1.82
N LEU A 54 11.09 22.24 0.74
CA LEU A 54 11.04 21.72 -0.63
C LEU A 54 12.22 20.80 -0.93
N ALA A 55 13.44 21.22 -0.59
CA ALA A 55 14.65 20.41 -0.73
C ALA A 55 14.59 19.08 0.02
N ARG A 56 13.83 19.05 1.12
CA ARG A 56 13.59 17.84 1.93
C ARG A 56 12.32 17.07 1.52
N GLY A 57 11.71 17.36 0.36
CA GLY A 57 10.51 16.69 -0.13
C GLY A 57 9.25 16.87 0.72
N ARG A 58 9.11 18.03 1.39
CA ARG A 58 7.98 18.38 2.28
C ARG A 58 7.16 19.56 1.74
N PRO A 59 6.48 19.42 0.60
CA PRO A 59 5.83 20.55 -0.08
C PRO A 59 4.69 21.17 0.71
N TRP A 60 3.93 20.40 1.49
CA TRP A 60 2.88 20.94 2.36
C TRP A 60 3.45 21.87 3.43
N TYR A 61 4.56 21.48 4.07
CA TYR A 61 5.22 22.31 5.09
C TYR A 61 5.85 23.56 4.48
N ALA A 62 6.40 23.45 3.27
CA ALA A 62 6.88 24.61 2.52
C ALA A 62 5.77 25.63 2.28
N TYR A 63 4.61 25.16 1.84
CA TYR A 63 3.43 26.01 1.65
C TYR A 63 2.95 26.64 2.97
N GLN A 64 2.92 25.87 4.07
CA GLN A 64 2.54 26.40 5.38
C GLN A 64 3.52 27.47 5.89
N ALA A 65 4.83 27.29 5.67
CA ALA A 65 5.85 28.27 6.04
C ALA A 65 5.67 29.61 5.29
N LEU A 66 5.17 29.57 4.05
CA LEU A 66 4.95 30.78 3.24
C LEU A 66 3.61 31.48 3.54
N ARG A 67 2.66 30.85 4.24
CA ARG A 67 1.34 31.45 4.52
C ARG A 67 1.40 32.84 5.13
N PRO A 68 2.26 33.12 6.15
CA PRO A 68 2.38 34.48 6.70
C PRO A 68 2.80 35.52 5.65
N ALA A 69 3.78 35.18 4.79
CA ALA A 69 4.24 36.04 3.73
C ALA A 69 3.22 36.21 2.58
N LEU A 70 2.34 35.23 2.36
CA LEU A 70 1.25 35.32 1.38
C LEU A 70 0.10 36.24 1.84
N ILE A 71 -0.08 36.39 3.14
CA ILE A 71 -1.14 37.23 3.74
C ILE A 71 -0.67 38.69 3.83
N ASP A 72 0.60 38.90 4.12
CA ASP A 72 1.22 40.23 4.23
C ASP A 72 1.49 40.80 2.82
N SER A 73 0.83 41.89 2.47
CA SER A 73 0.96 42.50 1.14
C SER A 73 2.39 42.96 0.83
N ALA A 74 3.16 43.40 1.82
CA ALA A 74 4.55 43.85 1.65
C ALA A 74 5.52 42.70 1.37
N ARG A 75 5.23 41.51 1.90
CA ARG A 75 6.05 40.29 1.73
C ARG A 75 5.57 39.42 0.56
N ARG A 76 4.40 39.67 0.01
CA ARG A 76 3.79 38.90 -1.08
C ARG A 76 4.43 39.18 -2.44
N THR A 77 5.71 38.91 -2.57
CA THR A 77 6.48 39.11 -3.81
C THR A 77 6.18 38.02 -4.85
N PRO A 78 6.50 38.25 -6.16
CA PRO A 78 6.43 37.21 -7.20
C PRO A 78 7.17 35.91 -6.81
N ALA A 79 8.32 36.04 -6.17
CA ALA A 79 9.13 34.93 -5.69
C ALA A 79 8.39 34.07 -4.62
N VAL A 80 7.78 34.70 -3.64
CA VAL A 80 6.97 34.04 -2.59
C VAL A 80 5.77 33.33 -3.22
N ILE A 81 5.07 34.00 -4.15
CA ILE A 81 3.91 33.44 -4.84
C ILE A 81 4.32 32.21 -5.69
N PHE A 82 5.42 32.34 -6.46
CA PHE A 82 5.92 31.27 -7.29
C PHE A 82 6.35 30.03 -6.46
N LEU A 83 7.10 30.26 -5.39
CA LEU A 83 7.52 29.19 -4.48
C LEU A 83 6.33 28.49 -3.81
N ALA A 84 5.31 29.28 -3.41
CA ALA A 84 4.08 28.72 -2.85
C ALA A 84 3.27 27.91 -3.88
N ALA A 85 3.21 28.38 -5.14
CA ALA A 85 2.56 27.66 -6.23
C ALA A 85 3.31 26.36 -6.58
N THR A 86 4.64 26.41 -6.59
CA THR A 86 5.50 25.23 -6.77
C THR A 86 5.26 24.21 -5.64
N ALA A 87 5.25 24.67 -4.41
CA ALA A 87 4.92 23.80 -3.28
C ALA A 87 3.52 23.20 -3.42
N ALA A 88 2.51 24.02 -3.80
CA ALA A 88 1.13 23.59 -3.99
C ALA A 88 1.02 22.54 -5.11
N SER A 89 1.73 22.67 -6.22
CA SER A 89 1.72 21.70 -7.32
C SER A 89 2.23 20.32 -6.88
N ARG A 90 3.28 20.28 -6.05
CA ARG A 90 3.90 19.04 -5.57
C ARG A 90 3.01 18.23 -4.61
N TRP A 91 2.07 18.86 -3.89
CA TRP A 91 1.07 18.13 -3.11
C TRP A 91 -0.30 18.05 -3.80
N GLY A 92 -0.38 18.37 -5.12
CA GLY A 92 -1.61 18.25 -5.92
C GLY A 92 -2.66 19.32 -5.60
N GLY A 93 -2.27 20.45 -5.04
CA GLY A 93 -3.11 21.61 -4.72
C GLY A 93 -3.44 22.50 -5.92
N TRP A 94 -3.86 21.90 -7.05
CA TRP A 94 -4.04 22.62 -8.32
C TRP A 94 -5.00 23.82 -8.27
N ARG A 95 -6.01 23.78 -7.38
CA ARG A 95 -6.86 24.94 -7.13
C ARG A 95 -6.09 26.10 -6.48
N GLU A 96 -5.15 25.76 -5.63
CA GLU A 96 -4.30 26.72 -4.96
C GLU A 96 -3.28 27.34 -5.91
N VAL A 97 -2.68 26.52 -6.79
CA VAL A 97 -1.83 27.02 -7.90
C VAL A 97 -2.57 28.05 -8.74
N GLU A 98 -3.80 27.71 -9.16
CA GLU A 98 -4.64 28.66 -9.92
C GLU A 98 -4.90 29.96 -9.14
N ARG A 99 -5.26 29.87 -7.85
CA ARG A 99 -5.53 31.02 -6.98
C ARG A 99 -4.32 31.94 -6.81
N LEU A 100 -3.13 31.34 -6.75
CA LEU A 100 -1.88 32.08 -6.53
C LEU A 100 -1.40 32.79 -7.80
N LEU A 101 -1.50 32.12 -8.95
CA LEU A 101 -0.88 32.57 -10.20
C LEU A 101 -1.87 33.19 -11.20
N ALA A 102 -3.19 32.98 -11.07
CA ALA A 102 -4.16 33.56 -11.98
C ALA A 102 -4.15 35.10 -11.87
N GLY A 103 -3.98 35.78 -13.00
CA GLY A 103 -3.90 37.22 -13.08
C GLY A 103 -2.51 37.83 -12.76
N ALA A 104 -1.50 37.00 -12.47
CA ALA A 104 -0.14 37.49 -12.31
C ALA A 104 0.51 37.68 -13.70
N ASP A 105 0.90 38.91 -14.02
CA ASP A 105 1.45 39.35 -15.30
C ASP A 105 2.88 38.88 -15.56
N TRP A 106 3.62 38.56 -14.49
CA TRP A 106 5.00 38.12 -14.52
C TRP A 106 5.19 36.62 -14.83
N THR A 107 4.10 35.83 -14.96
CA THR A 107 4.21 34.35 -15.11
C THR A 107 4.95 33.88 -16.34
N ASP A 108 5.06 34.71 -17.38
CA ASP A 108 5.80 34.42 -18.61
C ASP A 108 7.25 34.95 -18.59
N SER A 109 7.51 36.00 -17.81
CA SER A 109 8.79 36.72 -17.83
C SER A 109 9.75 36.33 -16.72
N LEU A 110 9.22 36.03 -15.53
CA LEU A 110 10.04 35.60 -14.40
C LEU A 110 10.11 34.06 -14.29
N PHE A 111 11.14 33.57 -13.61
CA PHE A 111 11.34 32.13 -13.33
C PHE A 111 11.28 31.25 -14.58
N ASN A 112 11.89 31.72 -15.67
CA ASN A 112 11.91 31.04 -16.98
C ASN A 112 10.52 30.74 -17.58
N GLY A 113 9.46 31.44 -17.10
CA GLY A 113 8.09 31.18 -17.51
C GLY A 113 7.46 29.94 -16.85
N GLU A 114 8.11 29.34 -15.85
CA GLU A 114 7.58 28.18 -15.13
C GLU A 114 6.25 28.47 -14.40
N GLY A 115 6.00 29.73 -14.02
CA GLY A 115 4.69 30.15 -13.50
C GLY A 115 3.54 29.85 -14.47
N ARG A 116 3.76 30.11 -15.76
CA ARG A 116 2.80 29.80 -16.82
C ARG A 116 2.65 28.28 -17.01
N VAL A 117 3.74 27.52 -16.95
CA VAL A 117 3.71 26.05 -17.01
C VAL A 117 2.86 25.47 -15.88
N LEU A 118 3.03 25.96 -14.66
CA LEU A 118 2.19 25.56 -13.52
C LEU A 118 0.71 25.89 -13.73
N LEU A 119 0.38 27.04 -14.33
CA LEU A 119 -1.00 27.40 -14.67
C LEU A 119 -1.61 26.50 -15.75
N ILE A 120 -0.81 26.11 -16.75
CA ILE A 120 -1.25 25.16 -17.78
C ILE A 120 -1.53 23.80 -17.15
N ARG A 121 -0.61 23.31 -16.33
CA ARG A 121 -0.80 22.06 -15.61
C ARG A 121 -2.02 22.10 -14.68
N ALA A 122 -2.20 23.18 -13.93
CA ALA A 122 -3.37 23.36 -13.08
C ALA A 122 -4.68 23.30 -13.87
N ALA A 123 -4.72 23.89 -15.05
CA ALA A 123 -5.88 23.82 -15.93
C ALA A 123 -6.13 22.39 -16.47
N LEU A 124 -5.07 21.68 -16.88
CA LEU A 124 -5.15 20.27 -17.32
C LEU A 124 -5.65 19.35 -16.19
N GLU A 125 -5.08 19.47 -14.98
CA GLU A 125 -5.45 18.62 -13.84
C GLU A 125 -6.88 18.91 -13.30
N ARG A 126 -7.43 20.07 -13.66
CA ARG A 126 -8.80 20.47 -13.33
C ARG A 126 -9.78 20.31 -14.50
N GLU A 127 -9.34 19.66 -15.58
CA GLU A 127 -10.15 19.40 -16.79
C GLU A 127 -10.64 20.68 -17.50
N ALA A 128 -9.95 21.81 -17.30
CA ALA A 128 -10.21 23.08 -17.98
C ALA A 128 -9.45 23.18 -19.31
N ASP A 129 -9.68 22.21 -20.19
CA ASP A 129 -8.85 21.94 -21.38
C ASP A 129 -8.79 23.12 -22.39
N SER A 130 -9.86 23.92 -22.49
CA SER A 130 -9.86 25.11 -23.35
C SER A 130 -8.91 26.18 -22.81
N LEU A 131 -8.91 26.40 -21.51
CA LEU A 131 -8.02 27.33 -20.83
C LEU A 131 -6.57 26.85 -20.89
N ALA A 132 -6.34 25.54 -20.67
CA ALA A 132 -5.04 24.94 -20.81
C ALA A 132 -4.45 25.13 -22.21
N ALA A 133 -5.24 24.88 -23.26
CA ALA A 133 -4.81 25.06 -24.64
C ALA A 133 -4.47 26.53 -24.96
N ALA A 134 -5.28 27.48 -24.53
CA ALA A 134 -5.03 28.90 -24.73
C ALA A 134 -3.74 29.35 -24.04
N ARG A 135 -3.57 28.98 -22.77
CA ARG A 135 -2.35 29.30 -22.00
C ARG A 135 -1.09 28.66 -22.60
N ALA A 136 -1.19 27.40 -23.03
CA ALA A 136 -0.06 26.67 -23.62
C ALA A 136 0.35 27.25 -24.98
N ALA A 137 -0.61 27.64 -25.82
CA ALA A 137 -0.33 28.28 -27.11
C ALA A 137 0.47 29.58 -26.94
N VAL A 138 0.10 30.39 -25.96
CA VAL A 138 0.84 31.62 -25.61
C VAL A 138 2.25 31.27 -25.10
N ALA A 139 2.33 30.31 -24.16
CA ALA A 139 3.60 29.93 -23.53
C ALA A 139 4.66 29.44 -24.52
N VAL A 140 4.27 28.76 -25.60
CA VAL A 140 5.20 28.28 -26.66
C VAL A 140 6.00 29.45 -27.23
N GLY A 141 5.36 30.63 -27.44
CA GLY A 141 6.02 31.84 -27.96
C GLY A 141 7.04 32.48 -27.01
N PHE A 142 6.99 32.15 -25.72
CA PHE A 142 7.94 32.66 -24.71
C PHE A 142 8.99 31.62 -24.28
N ALA A 143 9.14 30.54 -25.03
CA ALA A 143 10.18 29.54 -24.75
C ALA A 143 11.56 30.12 -25.07
N ARG A 144 12.52 29.90 -24.17
CA ARG A 144 13.91 30.42 -24.32
C ARG A 144 14.81 29.50 -25.10
N ASP A 145 14.52 28.22 -25.14
CA ASP A 145 15.28 27.17 -25.79
C ASP A 145 14.36 26.09 -26.34
N ASP A 146 14.93 25.16 -27.07
CA ASP A 146 14.18 24.05 -27.70
C ASP A 146 13.54 23.13 -26.68
N ILE A 147 14.21 22.85 -25.55
CA ILE A 147 13.70 22.00 -24.48
C ILE A 147 12.44 22.63 -23.86
N ALA A 148 12.53 23.89 -23.45
CA ALA A 148 11.37 24.61 -22.90
C ALA A 148 10.23 24.72 -23.92
N ARG A 149 10.55 24.89 -25.23
CA ARG A 149 9.55 24.89 -26.29
C ARG A 149 8.87 23.53 -26.42
N GLY A 150 9.65 22.46 -26.47
CA GLY A 150 9.16 21.09 -26.54
C GLY A 150 8.25 20.72 -25.37
N GLU A 151 8.62 21.04 -24.13
CA GLU A 151 7.78 20.80 -22.93
C GLU A 151 6.42 21.52 -23.03
N ARG A 152 6.42 22.78 -23.46
CA ARG A 152 5.19 23.57 -23.65
C ARG A 152 4.34 23.04 -24.81
N LEU A 153 4.96 22.56 -25.89
CA LEU A 153 4.28 21.87 -26.99
C LEU A 153 3.61 20.57 -26.52
N VAL A 154 4.24 19.77 -25.64
CA VAL A 154 3.62 18.57 -25.07
C VAL A 154 2.36 18.94 -24.29
N LEU A 155 2.41 19.97 -23.46
CA LEU A 155 1.23 20.42 -22.69
C LEU A 155 0.11 20.93 -23.61
N LEU A 156 0.47 21.67 -24.67
CA LEU A 156 -0.47 22.11 -25.70
C LEU A 156 -1.11 20.92 -26.42
N ALA A 157 -0.31 19.94 -26.86
CA ALA A 157 -0.78 18.76 -27.55
C ALA A 157 -1.75 17.94 -26.68
N ARG A 158 -1.47 17.79 -25.36
CA ARG A 158 -2.38 17.14 -24.41
C ARG A 158 -3.71 17.88 -24.29
N ALA A 159 -3.70 19.20 -24.19
CA ALA A 159 -4.91 20.01 -24.13
C ALA A 159 -5.73 19.91 -25.42
N LEU A 160 -5.08 19.92 -26.60
CA LEU A 160 -5.72 19.74 -27.89
C LEU A 160 -6.33 18.34 -28.06
N ASP A 161 -5.68 17.27 -27.59
CA ASP A 161 -6.23 15.91 -27.60
C ASP A 161 -7.53 15.82 -26.77
N ARG A 162 -7.52 16.35 -25.55
CA ARG A 162 -8.72 16.39 -24.70
C ARG A 162 -9.87 17.17 -25.33
N ARG A 163 -9.57 18.25 -26.08
CA ARG A 163 -10.52 19.02 -26.87
C ARG A 163 -10.92 18.37 -28.19
N LYS A 164 -10.45 17.16 -28.50
CA LYS A 164 -10.69 16.44 -29.76
C LYS A 164 -10.20 17.17 -31.03
N ARG A 165 -9.23 18.07 -30.88
CA ARG A 165 -8.54 18.71 -32.00
C ARG A 165 -7.37 17.84 -32.46
N LEU A 166 -7.71 16.64 -32.99
CA LEU A 166 -6.75 15.53 -33.16
C LEU A 166 -5.62 15.86 -34.16
N ASP A 167 -5.92 16.54 -35.30
CA ASP A 167 -4.91 16.86 -36.28
C ASP A 167 -3.91 17.92 -35.76
N SER A 168 -4.41 18.92 -35.04
CA SER A 168 -3.53 19.92 -34.39
C SER A 168 -2.70 19.28 -33.30
N SER A 169 -3.30 18.40 -32.47
CA SER A 169 -2.61 17.65 -31.42
C SER A 169 -1.47 16.80 -32.00
N ARG A 170 -1.75 16.07 -33.10
CA ARG A 170 -0.72 15.27 -33.81
C ARG A 170 0.45 16.14 -34.26
N ALA A 171 0.18 17.21 -35.00
CA ALA A 171 1.22 18.10 -35.51
C ALA A 171 2.05 18.69 -34.35
N THR A 172 1.40 19.01 -33.22
CA THR A 172 2.09 19.55 -32.05
C THR A 172 2.96 18.50 -31.36
N TYR A 173 2.50 17.23 -31.23
CA TYR A 173 3.35 16.15 -30.70
C TYR A 173 4.56 15.86 -31.60
N LEU A 174 4.39 15.88 -32.92
CA LEU A 174 5.50 15.66 -33.85
C LEU A 174 6.56 16.76 -33.72
N ARG A 175 6.15 18.03 -33.64
CA ARG A 175 7.08 19.13 -33.36
C ARG A 175 7.77 18.97 -32.00
N ALA A 176 7.02 18.64 -30.96
CA ALA A 176 7.61 18.38 -29.64
C ALA A 176 8.65 17.25 -29.66
N SER A 177 8.46 16.23 -30.52
CA SER A 177 9.41 15.12 -30.64
C SER A 177 10.74 15.51 -31.30
N GLU A 178 10.77 16.64 -32.02
CA GLU A 178 12.01 17.22 -32.58
C GLU A 178 12.75 18.01 -31.48
N ASP A 179 12.03 18.74 -30.64
CA ASP A 179 12.59 19.56 -29.58
C ASP A 179 13.01 18.72 -28.31
N LEU A 180 12.46 17.52 -28.13
CA LEU A 180 12.74 16.62 -27.01
C LEU A 180 13.17 15.24 -27.52
N PRO A 181 14.39 15.11 -28.04
CA PRO A 181 14.87 13.87 -28.65
C PRO A 181 14.89 12.68 -27.68
N GLU A 182 15.13 12.90 -26.39
CA GLU A 182 15.10 11.87 -25.35
C GLU A 182 13.68 11.31 -25.08
N LEU A 183 12.62 12.07 -25.37
CA LEU A 183 11.22 11.63 -25.25
C LEU A 183 10.59 11.29 -26.61
N ARG A 184 11.37 11.38 -27.70
CA ARG A 184 10.90 11.28 -29.10
C ARG A 184 9.94 10.13 -29.30
N ASP A 185 10.31 8.94 -28.91
CA ASP A 185 9.51 7.73 -29.13
C ASP A 185 8.16 7.76 -28.39
N TRP A 186 8.12 8.25 -27.16
CA TRP A 186 6.88 8.42 -26.41
C TRP A 186 5.96 9.47 -27.03
N LEU A 187 6.53 10.55 -27.54
CA LEU A 187 5.80 11.61 -28.24
C LEU A 187 5.28 11.13 -29.61
N LEU A 188 6.04 10.30 -30.32
CA LEU A 188 5.59 9.62 -31.52
C LEU A 188 4.42 8.66 -31.24
N LEU A 189 4.47 7.89 -30.15
CA LEU A 189 3.36 7.04 -29.71
C LEU A 189 2.10 7.87 -29.40
N ARG A 190 2.25 9.04 -28.77
CA ARG A 190 1.13 9.97 -28.53
C ARG A 190 0.60 10.57 -29.83
N ALA A 191 1.47 10.97 -30.75
CA ALA A 191 1.08 11.44 -32.07
C ALA A 191 0.30 10.38 -32.86
N ALA A 192 0.76 9.13 -32.81
CA ALA A 192 0.04 8.01 -33.40
C ALA A 192 -1.33 7.80 -32.77
N ALA A 193 -1.43 7.91 -31.42
CA ALA A 193 -2.67 7.72 -30.67
C ALA A 193 -3.80 8.70 -31.06
N VAL A 194 -3.45 9.90 -31.56
CA VAL A 194 -4.41 10.91 -32.05
C VAL A 194 -4.54 10.91 -33.57
N THR A 195 -3.85 10.00 -34.29
CA THR A 195 -3.89 9.90 -35.76
C THR A 195 -5.04 9.00 -36.19
N ARG A 196 -5.91 9.52 -37.09
CA ARG A 196 -7.13 8.81 -37.53
C ARG A 196 -6.84 7.68 -38.52
N THR A 197 -6.00 7.91 -39.51
CA THR A 197 -5.77 6.94 -40.61
C THR A 197 -4.68 5.94 -40.22
N ARG A 198 -4.89 4.66 -40.56
CA ARG A 198 -3.93 3.59 -40.30
C ARG A 198 -2.59 3.83 -40.96
N ALA A 199 -2.59 4.13 -42.25
CA ALA A 199 -1.35 4.35 -43.01
C ALA A 199 -0.46 5.41 -42.36
N ARG A 200 -1.02 6.53 -41.89
CA ARG A 200 -0.26 7.57 -41.17
C ARG A 200 0.22 7.10 -39.81
N ARG A 201 -0.52 6.27 -39.10
CA ARG A 201 -0.04 5.68 -37.84
C ARG A 201 1.13 4.75 -38.09
N ASP A 202 0.99 3.86 -39.09
CA ASP A 202 2.06 2.93 -39.47
C ASP A 202 3.35 3.67 -39.85
N SER A 203 3.23 4.81 -40.57
CA SER A 203 4.37 5.68 -40.88
C SER A 203 5.02 6.29 -39.62
N ILE A 204 4.21 6.67 -38.60
CA ILE A 204 4.75 7.19 -37.35
C ILE A 204 5.42 6.06 -36.53
N TYR A 205 4.84 4.87 -36.49
CA TYR A 205 5.44 3.73 -35.77
C TYR A 205 6.76 3.28 -36.41
N ALA A 206 6.94 3.46 -37.72
CA ALA A 206 8.18 3.15 -38.39
C ALA A 206 9.35 4.06 -37.95
N LEU A 207 9.06 5.22 -37.36
CA LEU A 207 10.07 6.17 -36.84
C LEU A 207 10.57 5.83 -35.44
N LEU A 208 9.97 4.84 -34.76
CA LEU A 208 10.36 4.45 -33.40
C LEU A 208 11.73 3.79 -33.39
N SER A 209 12.59 4.25 -32.48
CA SER A 209 13.97 3.78 -32.35
C SER A 209 14.20 2.81 -31.21
N THR A 210 13.47 2.95 -30.11
CA THR A 210 13.67 2.13 -28.88
C THR A 210 12.81 0.89 -28.88
N GLU A 211 13.36 -0.22 -28.35
CA GLU A 211 12.65 -1.48 -28.21
C GLU A 211 11.44 -1.36 -27.24
N VAL A 212 11.58 -0.57 -26.18
CA VAL A 212 10.52 -0.31 -25.20
C VAL A 212 9.31 0.33 -25.88
N ALA A 213 9.53 1.32 -26.75
CA ALA A 213 8.44 1.96 -27.48
C ALA A 213 7.80 1.01 -28.50
N ARG A 214 8.59 0.21 -29.23
CA ARG A 214 8.09 -0.78 -30.19
C ARG A 214 7.22 -1.83 -29.53
N GLN A 215 7.60 -2.31 -28.36
CA GLN A 215 6.79 -3.27 -27.59
C GLN A 215 5.45 -2.68 -27.11
N ASN A 216 5.34 -1.37 -26.98
CA ASN A 216 4.09 -0.68 -26.64
C ASN A 216 3.17 -0.40 -27.84
N VAL A 217 3.64 -0.52 -29.09
CA VAL A 217 2.84 -0.24 -30.31
C VAL A 217 1.54 -1.04 -30.37
N PRO A 218 1.52 -2.38 -30.15
CA PRO A 218 0.28 -3.13 -30.25
C PRO A 218 -0.79 -2.63 -29.27
N ARG A 219 -0.38 -2.28 -28.06
CA ARG A 219 -1.29 -1.74 -27.02
C ARG A 219 -1.77 -0.34 -27.39
N ALA A 220 -0.89 0.51 -27.87
CA ALA A 220 -1.22 1.85 -28.32
C ALA A 220 -2.22 1.81 -29.50
N GLU A 221 -1.99 0.92 -30.47
CA GLU A 221 -2.88 0.73 -31.62
C GLU A 221 -4.26 0.21 -31.20
N ALA A 222 -4.32 -0.79 -30.34
CA ALA A 222 -5.60 -1.32 -29.83
C ALA A 222 -6.41 -0.23 -29.13
N THR A 223 -5.77 0.51 -28.22
CA THR A 223 -6.41 1.59 -27.48
C THR A 223 -6.85 2.75 -28.38
N THR A 224 -6.04 3.08 -29.38
CA THR A 224 -6.35 4.14 -30.34
C THR A 224 -7.58 3.79 -31.17
N ARG A 225 -7.64 2.58 -31.71
CA ARG A 225 -8.82 2.11 -32.47
C ARG A 225 -10.07 2.10 -31.62
N GLU A 226 -9.97 1.67 -30.36
CA GLU A 226 -11.10 1.67 -29.43
C GLU A 226 -11.62 3.09 -29.21
N ARG A 227 -10.74 4.08 -28.93
CA ARG A 227 -11.12 5.49 -28.80
C ARG A 227 -11.77 6.07 -30.05
N GLN A 228 -11.34 5.64 -31.23
CA GLN A 228 -11.87 6.08 -32.52
C GLN A 228 -13.18 5.38 -32.92
N GLY A 229 -13.66 4.43 -32.12
CA GLY A 229 -14.88 3.68 -32.39
C GLY A 229 -14.71 2.54 -33.40
N ASP A 230 -13.48 2.27 -33.88
CA ASP A 230 -13.14 1.07 -34.67
C ASP A 230 -13.06 -0.15 -33.75
N ILE A 231 -14.23 -0.61 -33.30
CA ILE A 231 -14.34 -1.70 -32.34
C ILE A 231 -13.82 -3.03 -32.92
N GLN A 232 -14.03 -3.25 -34.23
CA GLN A 232 -13.58 -4.48 -34.88
C GLN A 232 -12.04 -4.50 -35.01
N GLY A 233 -11.46 -3.41 -35.46
CA GLY A 233 -10.01 -3.27 -35.56
C GLY A 233 -9.32 -3.30 -34.19
N ALA A 234 -9.91 -2.67 -33.18
CA ALA A 234 -9.43 -2.73 -31.81
C ALA A 234 -9.46 -4.17 -31.26
N ALA A 235 -10.55 -4.91 -31.46
CA ALA A 235 -10.66 -6.31 -31.04
C ALA A 235 -9.59 -7.21 -31.70
N ILE A 236 -9.33 -7.03 -33.00
CA ILE A 236 -8.26 -7.75 -33.72
C ILE A 236 -6.87 -7.38 -33.13
N ALA A 237 -6.65 -6.09 -32.83
CA ALA A 237 -5.40 -5.64 -32.25
C ALA A 237 -5.17 -6.26 -30.85
N TYR A 238 -6.20 -6.29 -29.98
CA TYR A 238 -6.12 -6.97 -28.69
C TYR A 238 -5.85 -8.47 -28.84
N GLU A 239 -6.43 -9.15 -29.83
CA GLU A 239 -6.16 -10.58 -30.06
C GLU A 239 -4.69 -10.82 -30.49
N ARG A 240 -4.13 -9.97 -31.34
CA ARG A 240 -2.72 -10.05 -31.76
C ARG A 240 -1.74 -9.89 -30.57
N MET A 241 -2.15 -9.16 -29.55
CA MET A 241 -1.39 -9.01 -28.29
C MET A 241 -1.60 -10.18 -27.33
N GLY A 242 -2.46 -11.17 -27.66
CA GLY A 242 -2.87 -12.21 -26.73
C GLY A 242 -3.95 -11.77 -25.71
N ASP A 243 -4.41 -10.51 -25.73
CA ASP A 243 -5.50 -10.06 -24.85
C ASP A 243 -6.89 -10.44 -25.44
N THR A 244 -7.15 -11.74 -25.43
CA THR A 244 -8.43 -12.29 -25.93
C THR A 244 -9.63 -11.76 -25.14
N LEU A 245 -9.48 -11.45 -23.87
CA LEU A 245 -10.54 -10.88 -23.03
C LEU A 245 -10.86 -9.43 -23.38
N GLY A 246 -9.86 -8.61 -23.67
CA GLY A 246 -10.05 -7.27 -24.21
C GLY A 246 -10.86 -7.28 -25.52
N ALA A 247 -10.51 -8.19 -26.42
CA ALA A 247 -11.24 -8.38 -27.67
C ALA A 247 -12.70 -8.84 -27.45
N MET A 248 -12.91 -9.80 -26.52
CA MET A 248 -14.26 -10.28 -26.19
C MET A 248 -15.11 -9.18 -25.55
N ARG A 249 -14.56 -8.34 -24.70
CA ARG A 249 -15.23 -7.18 -24.09
C ARG A 249 -15.81 -6.27 -25.16
N LEU A 250 -15.01 -5.90 -26.12
CA LEU A 250 -15.40 -5.01 -27.20
C LEU A 250 -16.50 -5.62 -28.09
N ARG A 251 -16.32 -6.89 -28.46
CA ARG A 251 -17.31 -7.60 -29.29
C ARG A 251 -18.62 -7.79 -28.56
N LEU A 252 -18.59 -8.12 -27.25
CA LEU A 252 -19.80 -8.36 -26.46
C LEU A 252 -20.65 -7.09 -26.32
N ALA A 253 -20.03 -5.93 -26.19
CA ALA A 253 -20.72 -4.65 -26.09
C ALA A 253 -21.59 -4.31 -27.32
N ARG A 254 -21.23 -4.85 -28.50
CA ARG A 254 -21.94 -4.62 -29.78
C ARG A 254 -22.71 -5.85 -30.28
N ALA A 255 -22.53 -7.00 -29.66
CA ALA A 255 -23.14 -8.24 -30.11
C ALA A 255 -24.60 -8.34 -29.69
N SER A 256 -25.41 -8.92 -30.56
CA SER A 256 -26.83 -9.29 -30.32
C SER A 256 -27.08 -10.74 -30.73
N GLY A 257 -28.24 -11.28 -30.37
CA GLY A 257 -28.72 -12.61 -30.79
C GLY A 257 -27.70 -13.75 -30.52
N SER A 258 -27.47 -14.58 -31.52
CA SER A 258 -26.60 -15.75 -31.45
C SER A 258 -25.15 -15.42 -31.15
N ARG A 259 -24.64 -14.32 -31.69
CA ARG A 259 -23.26 -13.86 -31.44
C ARG A 259 -23.01 -13.48 -29.97
N ARG A 260 -23.99 -12.79 -29.37
CA ARG A 260 -23.93 -12.44 -27.95
C ARG A 260 -23.92 -13.69 -27.06
N LEU A 261 -24.77 -14.68 -27.43
CA LEU A 261 -24.84 -15.95 -26.72
C LEU A 261 -23.53 -16.75 -26.84
N ALA A 262 -22.89 -16.77 -28.01
CA ALA A 262 -21.64 -17.45 -28.22
C ALA A 262 -20.49 -16.82 -27.39
N LEU A 263 -20.38 -15.49 -27.36
CA LEU A 263 -19.39 -14.78 -26.55
C LEU A 263 -19.63 -15.00 -25.04
N ARG A 264 -20.89 -14.97 -24.58
CA ARG A 264 -21.24 -15.31 -23.21
C ARG A 264 -20.76 -16.72 -22.83
N ARG A 265 -21.04 -17.73 -23.68
CA ARG A 265 -20.61 -19.13 -23.45
C ARG A 265 -19.10 -19.23 -23.37
N ARG A 266 -18.37 -18.50 -24.21
CA ARG A 266 -16.90 -18.49 -24.22
C ARG A 266 -16.34 -17.83 -22.95
N LEU A 267 -16.88 -16.70 -22.51
CA LEU A 267 -16.51 -16.07 -21.24
C LEU A 267 -16.83 -16.98 -20.05
N MET A 268 -17.99 -17.61 -20.01
CA MET A 268 -18.36 -18.57 -18.97
C MET A 268 -17.47 -19.83 -18.97
N LEU A 269 -16.96 -20.22 -20.16
CA LEU A 269 -15.97 -21.31 -20.24
C LEU A 269 -14.67 -20.91 -19.52
N ILE A 270 -14.17 -19.69 -19.73
CA ILE A 270 -12.97 -19.18 -19.03
C ILE A 270 -13.20 -19.17 -17.52
N VAL A 271 -14.34 -18.65 -17.05
CA VAL A 271 -14.70 -18.66 -15.62
C VAL A 271 -14.69 -20.08 -15.04
N ARG A 272 -15.15 -21.07 -15.81
CA ARG A 272 -15.23 -22.47 -15.37
C ARG A 272 -13.87 -23.18 -15.39
N THR A 273 -13.04 -22.92 -16.41
CA THR A 273 -11.76 -23.63 -16.62
C THR A 273 -10.60 -23.00 -15.90
N ARG A 274 -10.68 -21.71 -15.56
CA ARG A 274 -9.64 -20.93 -14.88
C ARG A 274 -10.18 -20.12 -13.70
N PRO A 275 -10.85 -20.78 -12.73
CA PRO A 275 -11.59 -20.07 -11.66
C PRO A 275 -10.66 -19.31 -10.68
N ASP A 276 -9.43 -19.73 -10.54
CA ASP A 276 -8.40 -19.13 -9.66
C ASP A 276 -7.55 -18.06 -10.35
N SER A 277 -7.76 -17.85 -11.65
CA SER A 277 -6.96 -16.90 -12.45
C SER A 277 -7.56 -15.49 -12.48
N ARG A 278 -6.73 -14.50 -12.81
CA ARG A 278 -7.18 -13.14 -13.12
C ARG A 278 -8.07 -13.08 -14.37
N GLU A 279 -7.86 -13.99 -15.34
CA GLU A 279 -8.68 -14.09 -16.53
C GLU A 279 -10.11 -14.49 -16.19
N GLY A 280 -10.32 -15.43 -15.26
CA GLY A 280 -11.66 -15.79 -14.78
C GLY A 280 -12.39 -14.61 -14.15
N GLU A 281 -11.71 -13.84 -13.31
CA GLU A 281 -12.26 -12.64 -12.69
C GLU A 281 -12.64 -11.58 -13.73
N ARG A 282 -11.72 -11.26 -14.66
CA ARG A 282 -11.95 -10.28 -15.74
C ARG A 282 -13.09 -10.74 -16.69
N ALA A 283 -13.24 -12.04 -16.93
CA ALA A 283 -14.36 -12.56 -17.72
C ALA A 283 -15.72 -12.29 -17.06
N VAL A 284 -15.80 -12.41 -15.73
CA VAL A 284 -17.02 -12.05 -14.99
C VAL A 284 -17.27 -10.54 -15.01
N GLU A 285 -16.26 -9.71 -14.86
CA GLU A 285 -16.39 -8.25 -14.97
C GLU A 285 -16.96 -7.84 -16.33
N ILE A 286 -16.43 -8.42 -17.42
CA ILE A 286 -16.94 -8.19 -18.78
C ILE A 286 -18.41 -8.57 -18.91
N LEU A 287 -18.85 -9.67 -18.30
CA LEU A 287 -20.25 -10.10 -18.32
C LEU A 287 -21.14 -9.14 -17.51
N ASP A 288 -20.66 -8.67 -16.35
CA ASP A 288 -21.37 -7.71 -15.51
C ASP A 288 -21.51 -6.35 -16.21
N ASP A 289 -20.42 -5.79 -16.74
CA ASP A 289 -20.40 -4.50 -17.46
C ASP A 289 -21.31 -4.52 -18.71
N ALA A 290 -21.37 -5.65 -19.38
CA ALA A 290 -22.27 -5.83 -20.51
C ALA A 290 -23.76 -6.09 -20.11
N GLY A 291 -24.07 -6.10 -18.83
CA GLY A 291 -25.43 -6.34 -18.33
C GLY A 291 -25.99 -7.73 -18.69
N VAL A 292 -25.10 -8.75 -18.76
CA VAL A 292 -25.51 -10.10 -19.15
C VAL A 292 -26.25 -10.78 -18.00
N ARG A 293 -27.52 -11.13 -18.21
CA ARG A 293 -28.28 -11.93 -17.23
C ARG A 293 -27.80 -13.37 -17.26
N LEU A 294 -27.28 -13.87 -16.16
CA LEU A 294 -26.82 -15.23 -16.00
C LEU A 294 -27.97 -16.17 -15.57
N THR A 295 -27.89 -17.41 -16.01
CA THR A 295 -28.75 -18.50 -15.51
C THR A 295 -28.35 -18.88 -14.09
N PRO A 296 -29.22 -19.55 -13.30
CA PRO A 296 -28.82 -20.02 -11.95
C PRO A 296 -27.58 -20.91 -11.94
N ALA A 297 -27.36 -21.72 -12.97
CA ALA A 297 -26.16 -22.56 -13.09
C ALA A 297 -24.90 -21.73 -13.35
N GLU A 298 -24.97 -20.70 -14.19
CA GLU A 298 -23.84 -19.78 -14.45
C GLU A 298 -23.55 -18.91 -13.23
N GLU A 299 -24.59 -18.40 -12.54
CA GLU A 299 -24.45 -17.68 -11.28
C GLU A 299 -23.75 -18.54 -10.22
N LEU A 300 -24.08 -19.83 -10.17
CA LEU A 300 -23.39 -20.76 -9.27
C LEU A 300 -21.91 -20.95 -9.63
N THR A 301 -21.60 -20.99 -10.93
CA THR A 301 -20.21 -21.04 -11.40
C THR A 301 -19.44 -19.78 -10.99
N VAL A 302 -20.04 -18.59 -11.18
CA VAL A 302 -19.48 -17.31 -10.76
C VAL A 302 -19.30 -17.25 -9.24
N ALA A 303 -20.28 -17.75 -8.48
CA ALA A 303 -20.21 -17.78 -7.01
C ALA A 303 -19.04 -18.61 -6.51
N ARG A 304 -18.82 -19.81 -7.08
CA ARG A 304 -17.72 -20.70 -6.73
C ARG A 304 -16.35 -20.11 -7.12
N MET A 305 -16.24 -19.54 -8.32
CA MET A 305 -15.04 -18.82 -8.75
C MET A 305 -14.71 -17.66 -7.77
N ALA A 306 -15.70 -16.83 -7.46
CA ALA A 306 -15.53 -15.71 -6.55
C ALA A 306 -15.13 -16.16 -5.13
N GLU A 307 -15.63 -17.31 -4.66
CA GLU A 307 -15.21 -17.94 -3.41
C GLU A 307 -13.73 -18.34 -3.45
N GLN A 308 -13.30 -19.07 -4.48
CA GLN A 308 -11.91 -19.52 -4.65
C GLN A 308 -10.95 -18.34 -4.70
N ARG A 309 -11.35 -17.24 -5.33
CA ARG A 309 -10.58 -16.00 -5.43
C ARG A 309 -10.66 -15.12 -4.18
N GLY A 310 -11.44 -15.46 -3.18
CA GLY A 310 -11.65 -14.63 -1.99
C GLY A 310 -12.49 -13.36 -2.24
N LEU A 311 -13.20 -13.28 -3.37
CA LEU A 311 -14.08 -12.16 -3.73
C LEU A 311 -15.42 -12.28 -3.00
N TRP A 312 -15.40 -12.22 -1.69
CA TRP A 312 -16.49 -12.60 -0.80
C TRP A 312 -17.80 -11.84 -1.06
N SER A 313 -17.72 -10.55 -1.38
CA SER A 313 -18.92 -9.74 -1.71
C SER A 313 -19.60 -10.23 -2.99
N ARG A 314 -18.81 -10.56 -4.02
CA ARG A 314 -19.28 -11.12 -5.27
C ARG A 314 -19.87 -12.52 -5.07
N ALA A 315 -19.17 -13.38 -4.34
CA ALA A 315 -19.62 -14.72 -3.98
C ALA A 315 -20.98 -14.67 -3.24
N ALA A 316 -21.09 -13.87 -2.19
CA ALA A 316 -22.32 -13.71 -1.42
C ALA A 316 -23.49 -13.19 -2.28
N SER A 317 -23.23 -12.26 -3.20
CA SER A 317 -24.23 -11.72 -4.11
C SER A 317 -24.72 -12.79 -5.11
N ALA A 318 -23.80 -13.54 -5.74
CA ALA A 318 -24.11 -14.57 -6.70
C ALA A 318 -24.87 -15.75 -6.06
N TYR A 319 -24.39 -16.31 -4.93
CA TYR A 319 -25.12 -17.34 -4.16
C TYR A 319 -26.51 -16.84 -3.75
N GLY A 320 -26.63 -15.59 -3.35
CA GLY A 320 -27.91 -14.98 -3.00
C GLY A 320 -28.88 -14.91 -4.18
N ARG A 321 -28.40 -14.63 -5.41
CA ARG A 321 -29.21 -14.66 -6.63
C ARG A 321 -29.67 -16.09 -6.97
N VAL A 322 -28.78 -17.07 -6.84
CA VAL A 322 -29.11 -18.48 -7.00
C VAL A 322 -30.24 -18.90 -6.04
N LEU A 323 -30.07 -18.58 -4.73
CA LEU A 323 -31.02 -19.00 -3.70
C LEU A 323 -32.40 -18.40 -3.87
N ARG A 324 -32.55 -17.26 -4.55
CA ARG A 324 -33.87 -16.68 -4.89
C ARG A 324 -34.61 -17.41 -6.00
N ARG A 325 -33.90 -18.18 -6.82
CA ARG A 325 -34.46 -18.85 -8.02
C ARG A 325 -34.46 -20.38 -7.92
N SER A 326 -33.60 -20.92 -7.04
CA SER A 326 -33.43 -22.36 -6.87
C SER A 326 -32.85 -22.67 -5.46
N SER A 327 -32.85 -23.95 -5.10
CA SER A 327 -32.20 -24.40 -3.85
C SER A 327 -30.71 -24.52 -4.03
N LEU A 328 -29.96 -24.26 -2.96
CA LEU A 328 -28.51 -24.55 -2.88
C LEU A 328 -28.29 -25.92 -2.27
N ARG A 329 -27.41 -26.73 -2.86
CA ARG A 329 -26.92 -27.96 -2.26
C ARG A 329 -26.12 -27.68 -1.01
N PRO A 330 -25.93 -28.63 -0.08
CA PRO A 330 -25.21 -28.40 1.16
C PRO A 330 -23.82 -27.74 1.00
N PRO A 331 -22.96 -28.17 0.03
CA PRO A 331 -21.67 -27.50 -0.19
C PRO A 331 -21.83 -26.02 -0.59
N ASP A 332 -22.71 -25.72 -1.54
CA ASP A 332 -22.92 -24.36 -2.02
C ASP A 332 -23.57 -23.47 -0.94
N ARG A 333 -24.43 -24.06 -0.10
CA ARG A 333 -25.03 -23.37 1.05
C ARG A 333 -23.99 -23.08 2.12
N TYR A 334 -23.05 -24.00 2.35
CA TYR A 334 -21.91 -23.79 3.25
C TYR A 334 -21.03 -22.64 2.77
N ALA A 335 -20.62 -22.66 1.51
CA ALA A 335 -19.85 -21.60 0.86
C ALA A 335 -20.56 -20.23 0.94
N TYR A 336 -21.87 -20.19 0.69
CA TYR A 336 -22.66 -18.97 0.88
C TYR A 336 -22.64 -18.45 2.30
N GLY A 337 -22.76 -19.35 3.29
CA GLY A 337 -22.65 -18.99 4.69
C GLY A 337 -21.27 -18.40 5.04
N LEU A 338 -20.19 -18.97 4.52
CA LEU A 338 -18.83 -18.45 4.68
C LEU A 338 -18.69 -17.06 4.04
N ALA A 339 -19.15 -16.89 2.80
CA ALA A 339 -19.07 -15.61 2.09
C ALA A 339 -19.80 -14.50 2.87
N LEU A 340 -21.02 -14.79 3.38
CA LEU A 340 -21.77 -13.85 4.23
C LEU A 340 -21.02 -13.48 5.52
N ALA A 341 -20.37 -14.46 6.15
CA ALA A 341 -19.59 -14.22 7.37
C ALA A 341 -18.38 -13.32 7.07
N ARG A 342 -17.68 -13.54 5.96
CA ARG A 342 -16.51 -12.77 5.53
C ARG A 342 -16.83 -11.29 5.24
N ILE A 343 -18.03 -11.01 4.73
CA ILE A 343 -18.50 -9.62 4.49
C ILE A 343 -19.24 -9.00 5.68
N GLY A 344 -19.13 -9.61 6.87
CA GLY A 344 -19.72 -9.08 8.10
C GLY A 344 -21.24 -9.30 8.26
N ARG A 345 -21.91 -9.98 7.30
CA ARG A 345 -23.34 -10.30 7.40
C ARG A 345 -23.60 -11.50 8.33
N SER A 346 -23.06 -11.43 9.53
CA SER A 346 -22.98 -12.54 10.49
C SER A 346 -24.33 -13.17 10.85
N ARG A 347 -25.39 -12.38 11.05
CA ARG A 347 -26.74 -12.92 11.33
C ARG A 347 -27.27 -13.74 10.15
N SER A 348 -27.05 -13.28 8.92
CA SER A 348 -27.48 -13.99 7.70
C SER A 348 -26.66 -15.26 7.52
N ALA A 349 -25.34 -15.21 7.75
CA ALA A 349 -24.46 -16.38 7.74
C ALA A 349 -24.96 -17.48 8.69
N ALA A 350 -25.23 -17.11 9.96
CA ALA A 350 -25.73 -18.07 10.96
C ALA A 350 -27.05 -18.72 10.56
N ARG A 351 -27.98 -17.98 9.92
CA ARG A 351 -29.26 -18.52 9.41
C ARG A 351 -29.07 -19.47 8.23
N VAL A 352 -28.18 -19.13 7.30
CA VAL A 352 -27.91 -19.97 6.11
C VAL A 352 -27.25 -21.27 6.53
N LEU A 353 -26.23 -21.22 7.40
CA LEU A 353 -25.51 -22.39 7.91
C LEU A 353 -26.41 -23.30 8.75
N ALA A 354 -27.36 -22.75 9.48
CA ALA A 354 -28.35 -23.54 10.26
C ALA A 354 -29.24 -24.45 9.38
N ARG A 355 -29.37 -24.17 8.07
CA ARG A 355 -30.18 -24.95 7.15
C ARG A 355 -29.43 -26.12 6.50
N ILE A 356 -28.18 -26.36 6.88
CA ILE A 356 -27.43 -27.55 6.45
C ILE A 356 -27.93 -28.75 7.27
N PRO A 357 -28.37 -29.84 6.62
CA PRO A 357 -28.91 -31.01 7.32
C PRO A 357 -27.88 -31.62 8.29
N ALA A 358 -28.34 -32.13 9.40
CA ALA A 358 -27.49 -32.82 10.38
C ALA A 358 -26.85 -34.13 9.84
N SER A 359 -27.48 -34.72 8.82
CA SER A 359 -26.97 -35.89 8.09
C SER A 359 -25.90 -35.54 7.05
N SER A 360 -25.68 -34.27 6.76
CA SER A 360 -24.63 -33.85 5.81
C SER A 360 -23.25 -34.08 6.38
N PRO A 361 -22.28 -34.58 5.59
CA PRO A 361 -20.87 -34.62 6.00
C PRO A 361 -20.31 -33.24 6.40
N LEU A 362 -20.95 -32.17 5.94
CA LEU A 362 -20.57 -30.79 6.30
C LEU A 362 -21.21 -30.29 7.61
N ALA A 363 -22.02 -31.11 8.30
CA ALA A 363 -22.70 -30.68 9.53
C ALA A 363 -21.77 -30.21 10.64
N PRO A 364 -20.61 -30.87 10.91
CA PRO A 364 -19.61 -30.38 11.87
C PRO A 364 -19.07 -29.01 11.45
N ALA A 365 -18.62 -28.87 10.20
CA ALA A 365 -18.06 -27.64 9.65
C ALA A 365 -19.09 -26.49 9.65
N ALA A 366 -20.33 -26.78 9.27
CA ALA A 366 -21.43 -25.82 9.28
C ALA A 366 -21.76 -25.36 10.70
N SER A 367 -21.77 -26.29 11.68
CA SER A 367 -22.00 -25.97 13.10
C SER A 367 -20.90 -25.07 13.66
N TYR A 368 -19.64 -25.38 13.36
CA TYR A 368 -18.49 -24.58 13.76
C TYR A 368 -18.55 -23.15 13.18
N GLN A 369 -18.78 -23.02 11.88
CA GLN A 369 -18.88 -21.72 11.21
C GLN A 369 -20.13 -20.94 11.64
N ARG A 370 -21.24 -21.66 11.93
CA ARG A 370 -22.44 -21.04 12.52
C ARG A 370 -22.16 -20.43 13.87
N ALA A 371 -21.41 -21.13 14.72
CA ALA A 371 -21.01 -20.60 16.02
C ALA A 371 -20.13 -19.35 15.87
N ARG A 372 -19.16 -19.36 14.96
CA ARG A 372 -18.35 -18.16 14.65
C ARG A 372 -19.21 -17.01 14.15
N ALA A 373 -20.16 -17.28 13.27
CA ALA A 373 -21.10 -16.28 12.78
C ALA A 373 -21.99 -15.72 13.90
N LEU A 374 -22.43 -16.56 14.86
CA LEU A 374 -23.18 -16.11 16.04
C LEU A 374 -22.32 -15.20 16.93
N LEU A 375 -21.03 -15.49 17.09
CA LEU A 375 -20.09 -14.61 17.80
C LEU A 375 -19.96 -13.25 17.09
N GLY A 376 -19.78 -13.24 15.78
CA GLY A 376 -19.78 -12.03 14.99
C GLY A 376 -21.10 -11.25 15.04
N ALA A 377 -22.23 -11.94 15.27
CA ALA A 377 -23.54 -11.34 15.51
C ALA A 377 -23.78 -10.89 16.96
N ARG A 378 -22.77 -10.97 17.83
CA ARG A 378 -22.84 -10.68 19.28
C ARG A 378 -23.84 -11.55 20.03
N GLN A 379 -23.94 -12.84 19.66
CA GLN A 379 -24.83 -13.84 20.28
C GLN A 379 -24.02 -14.97 20.94
N PRO A 380 -23.18 -14.69 21.98
CA PRO A 380 -22.27 -15.68 22.56
C PRO A 380 -23.01 -16.86 23.23
N LYS A 381 -24.18 -16.64 23.80
CA LYS A 381 -25.01 -17.73 24.38
C LYS A 381 -25.41 -18.76 23.31
N GLY A 382 -25.86 -18.28 22.13
CA GLY A 382 -26.22 -19.14 21.02
C GLY A 382 -25.00 -19.87 20.42
N ALA A 383 -23.87 -19.19 20.30
CA ALA A 383 -22.62 -19.79 19.86
C ALA A 383 -22.19 -20.93 20.79
N ARG A 384 -22.20 -20.71 22.09
CA ARG A 384 -21.86 -21.73 23.10
C ARG A 384 -22.77 -22.97 23.02
N ALA A 385 -24.05 -22.78 22.82
CA ALA A 385 -24.98 -23.88 22.65
C ALA A 385 -24.64 -24.74 21.42
N VAL A 386 -24.37 -24.09 20.27
CA VAL A 386 -24.00 -24.77 19.04
C VAL A 386 -22.64 -25.49 19.18
N LEU A 387 -21.64 -24.88 19.81
CA LEU A 387 -20.32 -25.49 20.03
C LEU A 387 -20.42 -26.72 20.95
N ARG A 388 -21.17 -26.64 22.08
CA ARG A 388 -21.39 -27.76 22.95
C ARG A 388 -22.15 -28.91 22.25
N GLN A 389 -23.10 -28.57 21.39
CA GLN A 389 -23.80 -29.55 20.57
C GLN A 389 -22.88 -30.24 19.55
N LEU A 390 -21.99 -29.49 18.89
CA LEU A 390 -20.97 -30.05 17.99
C LEU A 390 -20.07 -31.06 18.72
N VAL A 391 -19.51 -30.68 19.89
CA VAL A 391 -18.65 -31.58 20.70
C VAL A 391 -19.37 -32.84 21.13
N ARG A 392 -20.68 -32.77 21.46
CA ARG A 392 -21.48 -33.94 21.90
C ARG A 392 -21.83 -34.85 20.70
N ARG A 393 -22.24 -34.29 19.57
CA ARG A 393 -22.71 -35.04 18.40
C ARG A 393 -21.58 -35.64 17.55
N HIS A 394 -20.45 -34.97 17.53
CA HIS A 394 -19.29 -35.36 16.70
C HIS A 394 -18.01 -35.42 17.54
N PRO A 395 -17.97 -36.30 18.60
CA PRO A 395 -16.88 -36.27 19.59
C PRO A 395 -15.52 -36.71 19.06
N ARG A 396 -15.46 -37.33 17.87
CA ARG A 396 -14.21 -37.77 17.20
C ARG A 396 -13.80 -36.86 16.05
N ASP A 397 -14.64 -35.91 15.66
CA ASP A 397 -14.34 -34.97 14.58
C ASP A 397 -13.31 -33.93 15.06
N THR A 398 -12.33 -33.62 14.25
CA THR A 398 -11.28 -32.62 14.56
C THR A 398 -11.87 -31.24 14.87
N LEU A 399 -13.02 -30.89 14.29
CA LEU A 399 -13.74 -29.65 14.58
C LEU A 399 -14.37 -29.62 15.97
N ALA A 400 -14.51 -30.77 16.65
CA ALA A 400 -14.84 -30.77 18.07
C ALA A 400 -13.67 -30.22 18.91
N GLY A 401 -12.41 -30.49 18.49
CA GLY A 401 -11.23 -29.84 19.07
C GLY A 401 -11.25 -28.33 18.86
N ALA A 402 -11.51 -27.87 17.64
CA ALA A 402 -11.67 -26.45 17.33
C ALA A 402 -12.82 -25.79 18.12
N ALA A 403 -13.94 -26.51 18.31
CA ALA A 403 -15.06 -26.04 19.10
C ALA A 403 -14.71 -25.88 20.58
N LEU A 404 -13.90 -26.80 21.14
CA LEU A 404 -13.38 -26.67 22.50
C LEU A 404 -12.46 -25.46 22.64
N VAL A 405 -11.60 -25.16 21.64
CA VAL A 405 -10.78 -23.93 21.63
C VAL A 405 -11.66 -22.69 21.70
N LEU A 406 -12.72 -22.59 20.87
CA LEU A 406 -13.65 -21.46 20.92
C LEU A 406 -14.45 -21.39 22.23
N LEU A 407 -14.78 -22.53 22.85
CA LEU A 407 -15.41 -22.56 24.15
C LEU A 407 -14.46 -22.03 25.25
N ALA A 408 -13.17 -22.35 25.15
CA ALA A 408 -12.13 -21.77 26.00
C ALA A 408 -12.02 -20.27 25.82
N ASP A 409 -12.08 -19.77 24.56
CA ASP A 409 -12.10 -18.32 24.27
C ASP A 409 -13.25 -17.61 24.95
N LEU A 410 -14.45 -18.19 24.86
CA LEU A 410 -15.62 -17.66 25.54
C LEU A 410 -15.49 -17.67 27.09
N ALA A 411 -14.79 -18.64 27.65
CA ALA A 411 -14.49 -18.68 29.06
C ALA A 411 -13.46 -17.60 29.46
N ILE A 412 -12.42 -17.38 28.61
CA ILE A 412 -11.44 -16.29 28.80
C ILE A 412 -12.14 -14.92 28.76
N ASP A 413 -13.06 -14.71 27.81
CA ASP A 413 -13.82 -13.47 27.72
C ASP A 413 -14.68 -13.20 28.93
N GLU A 414 -15.17 -14.26 29.62
CA GLU A 414 -15.90 -14.22 30.86
C GLU A 414 -15.01 -14.23 32.12
N ARG A 415 -13.68 -14.10 31.96
CA ARG A 415 -12.66 -14.14 33.02
C ARG A 415 -12.64 -15.45 33.81
N ARG A 416 -13.05 -16.55 33.18
CA ARG A 416 -13.05 -17.89 33.77
C ARG A 416 -11.82 -18.67 33.27
N ASP A 417 -10.62 -18.14 33.57
CA ASP A 417 -9.35 -18.68 33.07
C ASP A 417 -9.10 -20.13 33.50
N ARG A 418 -9.56 -20.54 34.70
CA ARG A 418 -9.50 -21.94 35.17
C ARG A 418 -10.31 -22.87 34.28
N ASP A 419 -11.54 -22.47 33.92
CA ASP A 419 -12.44 -23.27 33.07
C ASP A 419 -11.88 -23.32 31.62
N ALA A 420 -11.35 -22.19 31.16
CA ALA A 420 -10.68 -22.11 29.84
C ALA A 420 -9.51 -23.09 29.76
N ARG A 421 -8.64 -23.12 30.78
CA ARG A 421 -7.49 -24.03 30.82
C ARG A 421 -7.95 -25.49 30.89
N ALA A 422 -8.96 -25.82 31.70
CA ALA A 422 -9.52 -27.17 31.74
C ALA A 422 -10.12 -27.59 30.39
N THR A 423 -10.76 -26.65 29.68
CA THR A 423 -11.30 -26.89 28.33
C THR A 423 -10.17 -27.09 27.28
N LEU A 424 -9.12 -26.28 27.34
CA LEU A 424 -7.95 -26.44 26.46
C LEU A 424 -7.25 -27.78 26.69
N ARG A 425 -7.16 -28.22 27.94
CA ARG A 425 -6.62 -29.55 28.27
C ARG A 425 -7.40 -30.68 27.59
N GLN A 426 -8.73 -30.59 27.52
CA GLN A 426 -9.53 -31.56 26.77
C GLN A 426 -9.16 -31.61 25.26
N VAL A 427 -8.70 -30.52 24.68
CA VAL A 427 -8.29 -30.49 23.25
C VAL A 427 -7.11 -31.45 23.04
N TYR A 428 -6.00 -31.24 23.74
CA TYR A 428 -4.79 -32.02 23.51
C TYR A 428 -4.82 -33.42 24.13
N THR A 429 -5.70 -33.72 25.08
CA THR A 429 -5.89 -35.07 25.57
C THR A 429 -6.79 -35.92 24.66
N ARG A 430 -7.81 -35.32 24.04
CA ARG A 430 -8.75 -36.02 23.16
C ARG A 430 -8.34 -36.01 21.69
N PHE A 431 -7.58 -34.98 21.26
CA PHE A 431 -7.15 -34.77 19.87
C PHE A 431 -5.64 -34.51 19.77
N PRO A 432 -4.77 -35.40 20.30
CA PRO A 432 -3.33 -35.13 20.43
C PRO A 432 -2.64 -34.82 19.09
N ASN A 433 -3.08 -35.44 18.00
CA ASN A 433 -2.51 -35.29 16.67
C ASN A 433 -3.16 -34.18 15.83
N SER A 434 -4.08 -33.41 16.39
CA SER A 434 -4.70 -32.30 15.67
C SER A 434 -3.82 -31.04 15.69
N SER A 435 -3.91 -30.22 14.66
CA SER A 435 -3.27 -28.88 14.64
C SER A 435 -3.70 -27.99 15.80
N TYR A 436 -4.88 -28.25 16.39
CA TYR A 436 -5.39 -27.53 17.55
C TYR A 436 -4.71 -27.94 18.88
N SER A 437 -4.03 -29.11 18.91
CA SER A 437 -3.36 -29.61 20.10
C SER A 437 -2.21 -28.68 20.53
N ALA A 438 -1.31 -28.34 19.60
CA ALA A 438 -0.20 -27.42 19.85
C ALA A 438 -0.72 -26.04 20.32
N GLN A 439 -1.65 -25.45 19.60
CA GLN A 439 -2.27 -24.17 19.95
C GLN A 439 -2.93 -24.21 21.35
N ALA A 440 -3.63 -25.28 21.67
CA ALA A 440 -4.29 -25.43 22.96
C ALA A 440 -3.29 -25.54 24.12
N ARG A 441 -2.17 -26.30 23.92
CA ARG A 441 -1.08 -26.36 24.91
C ARG A 441 -0.44 -25.00 25.12
N PHE A 442 -0.07 -24.32 24.04
CA PHE A 442 0.51 -22.97 24.13
C PHE A 442 -0.40 -22.04 24.93
N ARG A 443 -1.68 -21.98 24.59
CA ARG A 443 -2.64 -21.11 25.28
C ARG A 443 -2.88 -21.54 26.74
N ALA A 444 -2.89 -22.83 27.04
CA ALA A 444 -2.98 -23.33 28.42
C ALA A 444 -1.76 -22.92 29.24
N ALA A 445 -0.55 -22.95 28.63
CA ALA A 445 0.69 -22.47 29.25
C ALA A 445 0.65 -20.97 29.53
N VAL A 446 0.22 -20.15 28.56
CA VAL A 446 0.05 -18.69 28.75
C VAL A 446 -0.94 -18.38 29.89
N LEU A 447 -2.03 -19.13 29.98
CA LEU A 447 -2.99 -18.96 31.09
C LEU A 447 -2.40 -19.42 32.44
N ALA A 448 -1.57 -20.46 32.45
CA ALA A 448 -0.86 -20.91 33.66
C ALA A 448 0.15 -19.85 34.10
N PHE A 449 0.91 -19.27 33.14
CA PHE A 449 1.85 -18.20 33.42
C PHE A 449 1.13 -16.98 34.02
N ALA A 450 0.04 -16.54 33.40
CA ALA A 450 -0.78 -15.43 33.87
C ALA A 450 -1.36 -15.66 35.30
N ALA A 451 -1.48 -16.91 35.71
CA ALA A 451 -1.92 -17.30 37.07
C ALA A 451 -0.77 -17.49 38.07
N GLY A 452 0.46 -17.14 37.72
CA GLY A 452 1.66 -17.34 38.52
C GLY A 452 2.14 -18.80 38.62
N GLN A 453 1.55 -19.72 37.85
CA GLN A 453 1.87 -21.15 37.86
C GLN A 453 3.03 -21.45 36.86
N HIS A 454 4.19 -20.83 37.06
CA HIS A 454 5.27 -20.79 36.09
C HIS A 454 5.86 -22.17 35.78
N ARG A 455 6.01 -23.05 36.81
CA ARG A 455 6.46 -24.44 36.60
C ARG A 455 5.48 -25.24 35.73
N ALA A 456 4.17 -25.07 35.95
CA ALA A 456 3.16 -25.72 35.12
C ALA A 456 3.15 -25.16 33.69
N ALA A 457 3.41 -23.86 33.51
CA ALA A 457 3.56 -23.26 32.19
C ALA A 457 4.79 -23.83 31.47
N ALA A 458 5.96 -23.95 32.13
CA ALA A 458 7.15 -24.55 31.56
C ALA A 458 6.91 -25.98 31.10
N ASN A 459 6.28 -26.83 31.92
CA ASN A 459 5.97 -28.22 31.58
C ASN A 459 5.04 -28.36 30.35
N GLU A 460 4.02 -27.49 30.24
CA GLU A 460 3.13 -27.51 29.06
C GLU A 460 3.87 -27.07 27.79
N LEU A 461 4.78 -26.08 27.87
CA LEU A 461 5.60 -25.60 26.74
C LEU A 461 6.63 -26.66 26.31
N ASP A 462 7.26 -27.33 27.27
CA ASP A 462 8.18 -28.42 26.98
C ASP A 462 7.47 -29.58 26.28
N SER A 463 6.31 -29.98 26.79
CA SER A 463 5.44 -30.97 26.13
C SER A 463 5.02 -30.55 24.72
N LEU A 464 4.75 -29.25 24.50
CA LEU A 464 4.43 -28.74 23.17
C LEU A 464 5.63 -28.93 22.21
N LEU A 465 6.81 -28.51 22.62
CA LEU A 465 8.03 -28.57 21.80
C LEU A 465 8.44 -30.01 21.50
N ALA A 466 8.27 -30.92 22.47
CA ALA A 466 8.59 -32.35 22.29
C ALA A 466 7.60 -33.06 21.34
N LEU A 467 6.30 -32.78 21.48
CA LEU A 467 5.26 -33.48 20.71
C LEU A 467 4.94 -32.83 19.35
N HIS A 468 5.22 -31.54 19.21
CA HIS A 468 4.91 -30.76 18.02
C HIS A 468 6.08 -29.83 17.62
N PRO A 469 7.25 -30.39 17.25
CA PRO A 469 8.47 -29.60 17.02
C PRO A 469 8.36 -28.59 15.86
N SER A 470 7.49 -28.85 14.89
CA SER A 470 7.23 -27.99 13.73
C SER A 470 5.96 -27.14 13.85
N ALA A 471 5.37 -27.02 15.06
CA ALA A 471 4.17 -26.22 15.23
C ALA A 471 4.44 -24.74 14.99
N ASP A 472 3.45 -24.04 14.41
CA ASP A 472 3.50 -22.60 14.19
C ASP A 472 3.76 -21.80 15.48
N ASP A 473 3.27 -22.30 16.62
CA ASP A 473 3.49 -21.73 17.96
C ASP A 473 4.86 -22.11 18.57
N GLY A 474 5.70 -22.90 17.87
CA GLY A 474 6.97 -23.42 18.41
C GLY A 474 7.97 -22.32 18.82
N MET A 475 8.08 -21.26 18.03
CA MET A 475 8.91 -20.09 18.33
C MET A 475 8.40 -19.36 19.59
N ALA A 476 7.10 -19.09 19.64
CA ALA A 476 6.44 -18.49 20.79
C ALA A 476 6.63 -19.36 22.06
N ALA A 477 6.51 -20.69 21.90
CA ALA A 477 6.69 -21.63 22.99
C ALA A 477 8.10 -21.59 23.57
N ARG A 478 9.16 -21.54 22.72
CA ARG A 478 10.56 -21.42 23.18
C ARG A 478 10.79 -20.10 23.94
N TYR A 479 10.25 -18.99 23.44
CA TYR A 479 10.34 -17.70 24.10
C TYR A 479 9.66 -17.71 25.47
N TRP A 480 8.40 -18.13 25.56
CA TRP A 480 7.63 -18.18 26.80
C TRP A 480 8.13 -19.24 27.79
N MET A 481 8.80 -20.27 27.30
CA MET A 481 9.52 -21.23 28.15
C MET A 481 10.68 -20.52 28.88
N GLY A 482 11.46 -19.70 28.18
CA GLY A 482 12.47 -18.86 28.82
C GLY A 482 11.89 -17.95 29.90
N ARG A 483 10.76 -17.29 29.62
CA ARG A 483 10.05 -16.46 30.60
C ARG A 483 9.60 -17.26 31.83
N ALA A 484 9.08 -18.49 31.62
CA ALA A 484 8.63 -19.35 32.70
C ALA A 484 9.78 -19.90 33.55
N LEU A 485 10.90 -20.25 32.91
CA LEU A 485 12.11 -20.72 33.59
C LEU A 485 12.76 -19.62 34.43
N LEU A 486 12.88 -18.40 33.87
CA LEU A 486 13.34 -17.24 34.62
C LEU A 486 12.49 -17.00 35.89
N ALA A 487 11.18 -17.07 35.77
CA ALA A 487 10.24 -16.84 36.86
C ALA A 487 10.33 -17.90 37.99
N ILE A 488 10.92 -19.08 37.73
CA ILE A 488 11.20 -20.12 38.74
C ILE A 488 12.66 -20.15 39.18
N GLY A 489 13.47 -19.19 38.75
CA GLY A 489 14.87 -19.04 39.15
C GLY A 489 15.89 -19.75 38.26
N ASP A 490 15.48 -20.47 37.21
CA ASP A 490 16.39 -21.13 36.26
C ASP A 490 16.83 -20.17 35.16
N THR A 491 17.71 -19.23 35.53
CA THR A 491 18.20 -18.18 34.65
C THR A 491 19.09 -18.74 33.52
N VAL A 492 19.88 -19.76 33.80
CA VAL A 492 20.82 -20.32 32.82
C VAL A 492 20.06 -20.94 31.65
N THR A 493 19.07 -21.81 31.95
CA THR A 493 18.26 -22.45 30.90
C THR A 493 17.38 -21.41 30.19
N ALA A 494 16.84 -20.42 30.88
CA ALA A 494 16.06 -19.33 30.28
C ALA A 494 16.86 -18.59 29.21
N GLN A 495 18.10 -18.15 29.55
CA GLN A 495 18.99 -17.47 28.60
C GLN A 495 19.39 -18.35 27.43
N ALA A 496 19.65 -19.64 27.63
CA ALA A 496 19.95 -20.58 26.55
C ALA A 496 18.78 -20.69 25.56
N ARG A 497 17.51 -20.75 26.06
CA ARG A 497 16.32 -20.74 25.20
C ARG A 497 16.19 -19.45 24.40
N TRP A 498 16.42 -18.29 25.00
CA TRP A 498 16.37 -17.02 24.28
C TRP A 498 17.46 -16.88 23.24
N ARG A 499 18.74 -17.31 23.53
CA ARG A 499 19.82 -17.33 22.53
C ARG A 499 19.41 -18.14 21.29
N THR A 500 18.79 -19.31 21.50
CA THR A 500 18.27 -20.12 20.37
C THR A 500 17.23 -19.36 19.57
N VAL A 501 16.26 -18.69 20.22
CA VAL A 501 15.22 -17.94 19.53
C VAL A 501 15.79 -16.73 18.78
N ALA A 502 16.71 -15.99 19.40
CA ALA A 502 17.37 -14.83 18.78
C ALA A 502 18.22 -15.23 17.56
N ALA A 503 18.92 -16.37 17.62
CA ALA A 503 19.76 -16.85 16.53
C ALA A 503 18.95 -17.46 15.36
N GLU A 504 17.95 -18.29 15.65
CA GLU A 504 17.17 -19.00 14.62
C GLU A 504 16.08 -18.12 13.97
N TYR A 505 15.56 -17.14 14.70
CA TYR A 505 14.39 -16.32 14.29
C TYR A 505 14.60 -14.81 14.48
N PRO A 506 15.75 -14.25 14.09
CA PRO A 506 16.17 -12.89 14.48
C PRO A 506 15.21 -11.78 14.00
N MET A 507 14.59 -11.95 12.84
CA MET A 507 13.68 -10.97 12.23
C MET A 507 12.22 -11.16 12.65
N THR A 508 11.96 -11.89 13.72
CA THR A 508 10.60 -12.14 14.20
C THR A 508 10.31 -11.38 15.47
N TYR A 509 9.04 -11.27 15.85
CA TYR A 509 8.63 -10.64 17.10
C TYR A 509 9.31 -11.28 18.32
N TYR A 510 9.37 -12.60 18.39
CA TYR A 510 9.99 -13.31 19.51
C TYR A 510 11.51 -13.29 19.47
N GLY A 511 12.11 -13.20 18.27
CA GLY A 511 13.57 -12.99 18.14
C GLY A 511 13.98 -11.64 18.73
N VAL A 512 13.24 -10.58 18.42
CA VAL A 512 13.46 -9.24 18.99
C VAL A 512 13.31 -9.28 20.51
N LEU A 513 12.22 -9.85 21.02
CA LEU A 513 12.01 -9.96 22.47
C LEU A 513 13.10 -10.79 23.16
N ALA A 514 13.56 -11.86 22.53
CA ALA A 514 14.63 -12.70 23.08
C ALA A 514 15.96 -11.92 23.19
N SER A 515 16.33 -11.14 22.17
CA SER A 515 17.49 -10.25 22.24
C SER A 515 17.34 -9.21 23.37
N GLU A 516 16.17 -8.59 23.52
CA GLU A 516 15.86 -7.65 24.58
C GLU A 516 16.00 -8.29 25.98
N GLN A 517 15.55 -9.55 26.19
CA GLN A 517 15.69 -10.28 27.44
C GLN A 517 17.16 -10.64 27.77
N LEU A 518 17.99 -10.80 26.74
CA LEU A 518 19.43 -11.05 26.88
C LEU A 518 20.24 -9.78 27.09
N GLY A 519 19.64 -8.59 26.90
CA GLY A 519 20.37 -7.32 26.86
C GLY A 519 21.27 -7.16 25.63
N GLU A 520 21.01 -7.96 24.59
CA GLU A 520 21.75 -7.94 23.34
C GLU A 520 21.03 -7.06 22.30
N PRO A 521 21.77 -6.37 21.41
CA PRO A 521 21.13 -5.63 20.34
C PRO A 521 20.33 -6.59 19.43
N PRO A 522 19.16 -6.18 18.92
CA PRO A 522 18.46 -6.94 17.91
C PRO A 522 19.35 -7.15 16.67
N TRP A 523 19.13 -8.27 16.00
CA TRP A 523 19.83 -8.57 14.75
C TRP A 523 19.73 -7.41 13.75
N ALA A 524 20.83 -7.10 13.09
CA ALA A 524 20.92 -6.19 11.98
C ALA A 524 21.66 -6.85 10.82
N PRO A 525 21.32 -6.54 9.56
CA PRO A 525 22.10 -7.01 8.43
C PRO A 525 23.47 -6.33 8.41
N PRO A 526 24.44 -6.87 7.65
CA PRO A 526 25.71 -6.21 7.42
C PRO A 526 25.51 -4.76 6.99
N ALA A 527 26.18 -3.84 7.70
CA ALA A 527 26.07 -2.42 7.42
C ALA A 527 26.74 -2.11 6.07
N MET A 528 26.02 -1.38 5.22
CA MET A 528 26.57 -0.82 3.98
C MET A 528 26.11 0.64 3.85
N PRO A 529 26.95 1.51 3.31
CA PRO A 529 26.53 2.85 2.94
C PRO A 529 25.33 2.82 1.98
N ASP A 530 24.50 3.86 1.99
CA ASP A 530 23.44 4.06 0.99
C ASP A 530 24.06 4.57 -0.33
N SER A 531 25.04 3.82 -0.85
CA SER A 531 25.67 4.04 -2.14
C SER A 531 25.30 2.91 -3.09
N PHE A 532 24.99 3.27 -4.29
CA PHE A 532 24.60 2.34 -5.36
C PHE A 532 25.53 2.54 -6.53
N GLU A 533 25.84 1.46 -7.22
CA GLU A 533 26.63 1.53 -8.44
C GLU A 533 25.86 2.33 -9.51
N GLU A 534 26.55 3.22 -10.18
CA GLU A 534 25.98 4.05 -11.25
C GLU A 534 26.06 3.30 -12.58
N PHE A 535 24.94 3.28 -13.28
CA PHE A 535 24.83 2.74 -14.64
C PHE A 535 24.31 3.85 -15.54
N GLU A 536 25.08 4.24 -16.56
CA GLU A 536 24.72 5.30 -17.49
C GLU A 536 23.31 5.11 -18.07
N SER A 537 22.99 3.88 -18.50
CA SER A 537 21.66 3.54 -19.02
C SER A 537 20.51 3.74 -18.02
N LEU A 538 20.77 3.62 -16.72
CA LEU A 538 19.77 3.92 -15.68
C LEU A 538 19.64 5.42 -15.45
N ILE A 539 20.73 6.17 -15.51
CA ILE A 539 20.72 7.64 -15.38
C ILE A 539 19.88 8.25 -16.52
N ASP A 540 20.14 7.84 -17.77
CA ASP A 540 19.39 8.31 -18.92
C ASP A 540 17.90 7.96 -18.83
N ALA A 541 17.59 6.75 -18.38
CA ALA A 541 16.20 6.35 -18.18
C ALA A 541 15.52 7.17 -17.08
N MET A 542 16.22 7.50 -16.00
CA MET A 542 15.67 8.36 -14.93
C MET A 542 15.43 9.79 -15.40
N ASN A 543 16.34 10.35 -16.18
CA ASN A 543 16.14 11.67 -16.80
C ASN A 543 14.87 11.70 -17.65
N ARG A 544 14.60 10.62 -18.42
CA ARG A 544 13.35 10.50 -19.17
C ARG A 544 12.13 10.38 -18.26
N VAL A 545 12.21 9.55 -17.21
CA VAL A 545 11.12 9.36 -16.24
C VAL A 545 10.77 10.69 -15.57
N ASP A 546 11.76 11.42 -15.06
CA ASP A 546 11.56 12.71 -14.40
C ASP A 546 10.86 13.72 -15.31
N ARG A 547 11.29 13.79 -16.59
CA ARG A 547 10.69 14.69 -17.55
C ARG A 547 9.27 14.28 -17.95
N LEU A 548 9.01 12.97 -18.09
CA LEU A 548 7.66 12.45 -18.32
C LEU A 548 6.72 12.78 -17.16
N GLU A 549 7.17 12.62 -15.92
CA GLU A 549 6.40 12.99 -14.71
C GLU A 549 6.16 14.50 -14.65
N LYS A 550 7.18 15.32 -14.93
CA LYS A 550 7.05 16.79 -15.04
C LYS A 550 5.96 17.19 -16.03
N LEU A 551 5.84 16.47 -17.14
CA LEU A 551 4.84 16.70 -18.18
C LEU A 551 3.48 16.04 -17.88
N GLY A 552 3.36 15.28 -16.78
CA GLY A 552 2.16 14.51 -16.39
C GLY A 552 1.88 13.34 -17.32
N MET A 553 2.92 12.75 -17.91
CA MET A 553 2.88 11.53 -18.72
C MET A 553 3.20 10.30 -17.86
N ASP A 554 2.46 10.15 -16.74
CA ASP A 554 2.74 9.15 -15.69
C ASP A 554 2.65 7.70 -16.20
N SER A 555 1.87 7.44 -17.25
CA SER A 555 1.75 6.10 -17.84
C SER A 555 3.01 5.70 -18.60
N GLU A 556 3.64 6.63 -19.27
CA GLU A 556 4.88 6.46 -20.01
C GLU A 556 6.07 6.36 -19.05
N ALA A 557 6.12 7.23 -18.04
CA ALA A 557 7.10 7.16 -16.96
C ALA A 557 7.09 5.79 -16.28
N ARG A 558 5.90 5.27 -15.99
CA ARG A 558 5.75 3.93 -15.42
C ARG A 558 6.22 2.83 -16.37
N ALA A 559 5.95 2.96 -17.67
CA ALA A 559 6.39 1.97 -18.64
C ALA A 559 7.93 1.92 -18.77
N GLU A 560 8.62 3.07 -18.71
CA GLU A 560 10.08 3.13 -18.60
C GLU A 560 10.59 2.38 -17.37
N LEU A 561 10.01 2.68 -16.19
CA LEU A 561 10.41 2.03 -14.94
C LEU A 561 10.16 0.52 -14.95
N GLU A 562 9.03 0.06 -15.51
CA GLU A 562 8.71 -1.38 -15.61
C GLU A 562 9.64 -2.10 -16.60
N ALA A 563 10.06 -1.43 -17.69
CA ALA A 563 11.04 -1.96 -18.63
C ALA A 563 12.39 -2.20 -17.95
N LEU A 564 12.87 -1.23 -17.15
CA LEU A 564 14.10 -1.39 -16.37
C LEU A 564 14.06 -2.58 -15.43
N ALA A 565 12.91 -2.84 -14.80
CA ALA A 565 12.76 -4.00 -13.90
C ALA A 565 12.85 -5.35 -14.60
N ASN A 566 12.48 -5.40 -15.87
CA ASN A 566 12.52 -6.63 -16.67
C ASN A 566 13.90 -6.86 -17.30
N ASP A 567 14.65 -5.78 -17.55
CA ASP A 567 16.02 -5.81 -18.10
C ASP A 567 17.10 -6.09 -17.04
N ALA A 568 16.74 -5.98 -15.76
CA ALA A 568 17.66 -6.06 -14.62
C ALA A 568 18.15 -7.49 -14.29
N ASP A 569 18.28 -8.38 -15.25
CA ASP A 569 18.63 -9.80 -14.98
C ASP A 569 20.13 -10.07 -14.80
N SER A 570 21.00 -9.05 -14.91
CA SER A 570 22.41 -9.28 -15.14
C SER A 570 23.33 -9.21 -13.90
N SER A 571 23.01 -8.42 -12.87
CA SER A 571 23.82 -8.37 -11.63
C SER A 571 23.01 -7.97 -10.42
N ALA A 572 23.46 -8.40 -9.23
CA ALA A 572 22.82 -8.05 -7.96
C ALA A 572 22.87 -6.52 -7.70
N GLU A 573 23.99 -5.86 -8.05
CA GLU A 573 24.14 -4.41 -7.88
C GLU A 573 23.20 -3.65 -8.81
N ARG A 574 23.10 -4.03 -10.09
CA ARG A 574 22.16 -3.41 -11.02
C ARG A 574 20.70 -3.58 -10.56
N LEU A 575 20.35 -4.76 -10.02
CA LEU A 575 19.03 -5.01 -9.42
C LEU A 575 18.76 -4.12 -8.21
N LEU A 576 19.76 -3.96 -7.33
CA LEU A 576 19.67 -3.08 -6.16
C LEU A 576 19.46 -1.63 -6.59
N THR A 577 20.26 -1.12 -7.52
CA THR A 577 20.14 0.24 -8.06
C THR A 577 18.78 0.46 -8.72
N THR A 578 18.35 -0.46 -9.57
CA THR A 578 17.03 -0.39 -10.22
C THR A 578 15.90 -0.37 -9.21
N ALA A 579 15.93 -1.26 -8.21
CA ALA A 579 14.90 -1.32 -7.18
C ALA A 579 14.88 -0.06 -6.29
N TYR A 580 16.06 0.49 -6.00
CA TYR A 580 16.19 1.76 -5.30
C TYR A 580 15.49 2.89 -6.08
N LEU A 581 15.81 3.05 -7.37
CA LEU A 581 15.20 4.04 -8.24
C LEU A 581 13.68 3.88 -8.36
N MET A 582 13.22 2.64 -8.53
CA MET A 582 11.78 2.34 -8.53
C MET A 582 11.08 2.78 -7.23
N ARG A 583 11.73 2.57 -6.08
CA ARG A 583 11.19 3.02 -4.79
C ARG A 583 11.03 4.53 -4.76
N GLU A 584 12.01 5.27 -5.23
CA GLU A 584 11.99 6.73 -5.25
C GLU A 584 10.88 7.29 -6.16
N HIS A 585 10.57 6.58 -7.25
CA HIS A 585 9.45 6.89 -8.14
C HIS A 585 8.12 6.23 -7.75
N GLY A 586 7.97 5.82 -6.49
CA GLY A 586 6.70 5.35 -5.92
C GLY A 586 6.32 3.90 -6.25
N LEU A 587 7.17 3.12 -6.95
CA LEU A 587 6.95 1.69 -7.20
C LEU A 587 7.42 0.81 -6.02
N ILE A 588 7.06 1.21 -4.80
CA ILE A 588 7.54 0.65 -3.53
C ILE A 588 7.32 -0.87 -3.44
N SER A 589 6.14 -1.34 -3.84
CA SER A 589 5.82 -2.78 -3.80
C SER A 589 6.70 -3.59 -4.74
N ARG A 590 7.04 -3.05 -5.91
CA ARG A 590 7.91 -3.71 -6.88
C ARG A 590 9.35 -3.75 -6.38
N ALA A 591 9.85 -2.63 -5.88
CA ALA A 591 11.16 -2.55 -5.23
C ALA A 591 11.30 -3.56 -4.07
N GLY A 592 10.29 -3.67 -3.22
CA GLY A 592 10.26 -4.65 -2.13
C GLY A 592 10.27 -6.10 -2.60
N GLN A 593 9.61 -6.43 -3.72
CA GLN A 593 9.67 -7.77 -4.32
C GLN A 593 11.08 -8.12 -4.82
N ILE A 594 11.77 -7.15 -5.44
CA ILE A 594 13.16 -7.31 -5.87
C ILE A 594 14.06 -7.48 -4.63
N GLY A 595 13.90 -6.65 -3.60
CA GLY A 595 14.63 -6.78 -2.34
C GLY A 595 14.49 -8.16 -1.71
N TRP A 596 13.26 -8.71 -1.64
CA TRP A 596 13.05 -10.08 -1.17
C TRP A 596 13.69 -11.14 -2.07
N ARG A 597 13.73 -10.94 -3.39
CA ARG A 597 14.43 -11.82 -4.31
C ARG A 597 15.93 -11.87 -3.99
N ILE A 598 16.55 -10.71 -3.81
CA ILE A 598 17.98 -10.60 -3.46
C ILE A 598 18.27 -11.25 -2.11
N ILE A 599 17.49 -10.95 -1.07
CA ILE A 599 17.67 -11.54 0.28
C ILE A 599 17.58 -13.06 0.24
N ARG A 600 16.67 -13.63 -0.55
CA ARG A 600 16.54 -15.09 -0.65
C ARG A 600 17.61 -15.77 -1.50
N SER A 601 18.20 -15.07 -2.45
CA SER A 601 19.25 -15.60 -3.33
C SER A 601 20.67 -15.40 -2.79
N SER A 602 20.86 -14.53 -1.80
CA SER A 602 22.18 -14.22 -1.22
C SER A 602 22.16 -14.28 0.30
N PRO A 603 22.91 -15.23 0.91
CA PRO A 603 23.06 -15.27 2.38
C PRO A 603 23.74 -14.04 2.95
N THR A 604 24.46 -13.28 2.13
CA THR A 604 25.23 -12.07 2.49
C THR A 604 24.54 -10.80 2.06
N ALA A 605 23.22 -10.82 1.86
CA ALA A 605 22.46 -9.62 1.55
C ALA A 605 22.68 -8.54 2.61
N ASP A 606 23.05 -7.35 2.17
CA ASP A 606 23.39 -6.22 3.03
C ASP A 606 22.19 -5.31 3.35
N ALA A 607 22.41 -4.27 4.13
CA ALA A 607 21.38 -3.33 4.58
C ALA A 607 20.60 -2.68 3.43
N ARG A 608 21.20 -2.49 2.23
CA ARG A 608 20.52 -1.90 1.07
C ARG A 608 19.33 -2.75 0.62
N ALA A 609 19.52 -4.09 0.51
CA ALA A 609 18.45 -5.01 0.16
C ALA A 609 17.31 -5.00 1.20
N TYR A 610 17.66 -4.98 2.50
CA TYR A 610 16.66 -4.90 3.58
C TYR A 610 15.93 -3.56 3.61
N ARG A 611 16.58 -2.45 3.24
CA ARG A 611 15.94 -1.13 3.10
C ARG A 611 14.94 -1.06 1.94
N LEU A 612 15.05 -1.91 0.92
CA LEU A 612 14.02 -2.08 -0.09
C LEU A 612 12.76 -2.78 0.47
N VAL A 613 12.96 -3.74 1.37
CA VAL A 613 11.88 -4.49 2.03
C VAL A 613 11.25 -3.69 3.17
N TYR A 614 12.06 -2.94 3.91
CA TYR A 614 11.63 -2.01 4.96
C TYR A 614 11.84 -0.56 4.50
N PRO A 615 11.12 -0.10 3.47
CA PRO A 615 11.35 1.21 2.89
C PRO A 615 10.94 2.32 3.85
N ILE A 616 11.63 3.46 3.75
CA ILE A 616 11.16 4.73 4.30
C ILE A 616 11.00 5.71 3.16
N VAL A 617 9.77 6.06 2.87
CA VAL A 617 9.42 7.16 1.97
C VAL A 617 8.88 8.31 2.83
N HIS A 618 9.12 9.54 2.45
CA HIS A 618 8.77 10.74 3.25
C HIS A 618 9.48 10.80 4.62
N ARG A 619 10.71 10.30 4.69
CA ARG A 619 11.51 10.17 5.92
C ARG A 619 11.54 11.46 6.73
N GLU A 620 11.81 12.58 6.06
CA GLU A 620 11.93 13.89 6.73
C GLU A 620 10.61 14.37 7.36
N ALA A 621 9.48 14.09 6.72
CA ALA A 621 8.17 14.41 7.27
C ALA A 621 7.83 13.53 8.49
N ILE A 622 8.18 12.23 8.43
CA ILE A 622 8.03 11.29 9.55
C ILE A 622 8.87 11.78 10.74
N ILE A 623 10.14 12.09 10.54
CA ILE A 623 11.03 12.59 11.60
C ILE A 623 10.50 13.90 12.19
N LEU A 624 10.12 14.86 11.34
CA LEU A 624 9.62 16.16 11.76
C LEU A 624 8.39 16.02 12.67
N GLU A 625 7.37 15.28 12.21
CA GLU A 625 6.12 15.14 12.96
C GLU A 625 6.28 14.26 14.21
N SER A 626 7.14 13.25 14.15
CA SER A 626 7.43 12.42 15.31
C SER A 626 8.15 13.21 16.40
N ARG A 627 9.20 13.97 16.05
CA ARG A 627 9.95 14.81 17.00
C ARG A 627 9.10 15.91 17.62
N ARG A 628 8.22 16.55 16.86
CA ARG A 628 7.26 17.55 17.36
C ARG A 628 6.35 17.02 18.47
N ARG A 629 6.14 15.69 18.52
CA ARG A 629 5.21 15.01 19.44
C ARG A 629 5.91 14.03 20.38
N ASN A 630 7.23 14.09 20.43
CA ASN A 630 8.04 13.17 21.24
C ASN A 630 7.71 11.69 21.00
N LEU A 631 7.51 11.31 19.73
CA LEU A 631 7.26 9.94 19.30
C LEU A 631 8.51 9.35 18.65
N ASP A 632 8.65 8.03 18.75
CA ASP A 632 9.68 7.27 18.05
C ASP A 632 9.39 7.21 16.55
N PRO A 633 10.25 7.81 15.68
CA PRO A 633 10.03 7.76 14.23
C PRO A 633 10.02 6.34 13.66
N ALA A 634 10.79 5.41 14.26
CA ALA A 634 10.81 4.00 13.86
C ALA A 634 9.45 3.31 14.11
N LEU A 635 8.75 3.67 15.20
CA LEU A 635 7.41 3.20 15.47
C LEU A 635 6.40 3.71 14.44
N VAL A 636 6.50 4.99 14.08
CA VAL A 636 5.64 5.60 13.05
C VAL A 636 5.86 4.91 11.70
N ALA A 637 7.12 4.71 11.28
CA ALA A 637 7.46 3.99 10.05
C ALA A 637 6.91 2.54 10.06
N ALA A 638 7.00 1.85 11.21
CA ALA A 638 6.47 0.51 11.38
C ALA A 638 4.94 0.44 11.22
N ILE A 639 4.23 1.44 11.73
CA ILE A 639 2.77 1.57 11.56
C ILE A 639 2.45 1.80 10.08
N ILE A 640 3.09 2.77 9.42
CA ILE A 640 2.86 3.08 8.00
C ILE A 640 3.08 1.83 7.12
N ARG A 641 4.16 1.08 7.40
CA ARG A 641 4.43 -0.17 6.69
C ARG A 641 3.30 -1.18 6.86
N GLN A 642 2.75 -1.32 8.06
CA GLN A 642 1.66 -2.26 8.33
C GLN A 642 0.32 -1.79 7.76
N GLU A 643 0.04 -0.49 7.77
CA GLU A 643 -1.23 0.08 7.33
C GLU A 643 -1.36 0.16 5.81
N SER A 644 -0.32 0.60 5.12
CA SER A 644 -0.38 0.90 3.67
C SER A 644 0.79 0.37 2.85
N GLY A 645 1.87 -0.13 3.50
CA GLY A 645 3.12 -0.41 2.81
C GLY A 645 3.72 0.83 2.15
N PHE A 646 3.53 2.01 2.75
CA PHE A 646 3.91 3.32 2.22
C PHE A 646 3.14 3.76 0.96
N ASN A 647 2.00 3.15 0.65
CA ASN A 647 1.15 3.58 -0.47
C ASN A 647 0.25 4.76 -0.03
N PRO A 648 0.48 5.99 -0.51
CA PRO A 648 -0.32 7.14 -0.12
C PRO A 648 -1.76 7.09 -0.66
N ARG A 649 -2.01 6.28 -1.70
CA ARG A 649 -3.35 6.11 -2.31
C ARG A 649 -4.13 4.91 -1.75
N ALA A 650 -3.61 4.25 -0.71
CA ALA A 650 -4.27 3.10 -0.10
C ALA A 650 -5.64 3.48 0.46
N THR A 651 -6.63 2.61 0.22
CA THR A 651 -7.98 2.72 0.79
C THR A 651 -8.41 1.34 1.27
N SER A 652 -8.75 1.23 2.56
CA SER A 652 -9.27 -0.01 3.11
C SER A 652 -10.73 -0.23 2.75
N SER A 653 -11.21 -1.46 2.92
CA SER A 653 -12.63 -1.80 2.78
C SER A 653 -13.55 -1.04 3.75
N ALA A 654 -13.02 -0.54 4.86
CA ALA A 654 -13.72 0.29 5.82
C ALA A 654 -13.66 1.80 5.46
N GLY A 655 -12.91 2.18 4.43
CA GLY A 655 -12.77 3.57 3.97
C GLY A 655 -11.66 4.36 4.66
N ALA A 656 -10.76 3.71 5.40
CA ALA A 656 -9.54 4.33 5.90
C ALA A 656 -8.59 4.67 4.73
N ARG A 657 -7.81 5.76 4.82
CA ARG A 657 -7.11 6.34 3.67
C ARG A 657 -5.66 6.72 3.98
N GLY A 658 -4.82 6.57 2.97
CA GLY A 658 -3.45 7.06 2.93
C GLY A 658 -2.47 6.27 3.77
N LEU A 659 -1.30 6.85 4.01
CA LEU A 659 -0.14 6.20 4.63
C LEU A 659 -0.45 5.52 5.97
N MET A 660 -1.14 6.22 6.88
CA MET A 660 -1.47 5.75 8.23
C MET A 660 -2.91 5.23 8.35
N GLN A 661 -3.61 5.01 7.22
CA GLN A 661 -4.99 4.50 7.16
C GLN A 661 -5.95 5.26 8.10
N VAL A 662 -5.94 6.58 7.99
CA VAL A 662 -6.78 7.45 8.81
C VAL A 662 -8.23 7.41 8.31
N MET A 663 -9.16 7.13 9.22
CA MET A 663 -10.61 7.21 8.90
C MET A 663 -11.01 8.66 8.63
N PRO A 664 -11.85 8.95 7.61
CA PRO A 664 -12.30 10.32 7.30
C PRO A 664 -12.92 11.07 8.48
N SER A 665 -13.61 10.36 9.38
CA SER A 665 -14.17 10.96 10.60
C SER A 665 -13.10 11.39 11.59
N VAL A 666 -12.07 10.56 11.78
CA VAL A 666 -10.90 10.86 12.61
C VAL A 666 -10.11 12.01 12.00
N GLY A 667 -9.82 11.93 10.69
CA GLY A 667 -9.12 12.99 9.98
C GLY A 667 -9.81 14.34 10.10
N ARG A 668 -11.15 14.39 10.01
CA ARG A 668 -11.93 15.62 10.21
C ARG A 668 -11.79 16.19 11.63
N ALA A 669 -11.83 15.34 12.64
CA ALA A 669 -11.68 15.77 14.04
C ALA A 669 -10.28 16.37 14.27
N VAL A 670 -9.23 15.62 13.88
CA VAL A 670 -7.84 16.06 14.05
C VAL A 670 -7.51 17.28 13.19
N ALA A 671 -8.03 17.35 11.95
CA ALA A 671 -7.83 18.51 11.07
C ALA A 671 -8.43 19.79 11.64
N ARG A 672 -9.52 19.70 12.40
CA ARG A 672 -10.10 20.82 13.13
C ARG A 672 -9.20 21.26 14.29
N ASP A 673 -8.68 20.30 15.06
CA ASP A 673 -7.75 20.57 16.16
C ASP A 673 -6.45 21.25 15.69
N LEU A 674 -6.01 20.95 14.45
CA LEU A 674 -4.78 21.49 13.86
C LEU A 674 -5.03 22.65 12.88
N ASP A 675 -6.26 23.14 12.78
CA ASP A 675 -6.68 24.21 11.87
C ASP A 675 -6.20 23.99 10.41
N VAL A 676 -6.42 22.79 9.88
CA VAL A 676 -6.07 22.45 8.50
C VAL A 676 -7.06 23.11 7.53
N PRO A 677 -6.60 24.07 6.71
CA PRO A 677 -7.51 24.83 5.84
C PRO A 677 -8.05 23.95 4.71
N GLY A 678 -9.30 24.23 4.31
CA GLY A 678 -9.93 23.56 3.16
C GLY A 678 -10.06 22.04 3.34
N TRP A 679 -10.22 21.56 4.56
CA TRP A 679 -10.32 20.14 4.85
C TRP A 679 -11.36 19.42 3.97
N ARG A 680 -10.93 18.32 3.39
CA ARG A 680 -11.77 17.35 2.66
C ARG A 680 -11.16 15.97 2.78
N PRO A 681 -11.96 14.88 2.74
CA PRO A 681 -11.44 13.51 2.89
C PRO A 681 -10.38 13.09 1.86
N ALA A 682 -10.33 13.75 0.70
CA ALA A 682 -9.30 13.49 -0.31
C ALA A 682 -7.89 13.94 0.14
N LEU A 683 -7.77 14.89 1.07
CA LEU A 683 -6.49 15.32 1.62
C LEU A 683 -5.77 14.20 2.39
N LEU A 684 -6.48 13.17 2.82
CA LEU A 684 -5.86 11.99 3.44
C LEU A 684 -5.00 11.16 2.49
N TYR A 685 -5.06 11.41 1.18
CA TYR A 685 -4.15 10.81 0.21
C TYR A 685 -2.86 11.62 0.01
N GLN A 686 -2.76 12.80 0.61
CA GLN A 686 -1.56 13.62 0.58
C GLN A 686 -0.63 13.18 1.72
N PRO A 687 0.62 12.78 1.42
CA PRO A 687 1.53 12.19 2.42
C PRO A 687 1.72 13.05 3.65
N ASP A 688 2.14 14.29 3.49
CA ASP A 688 2.43 15.20 4.59
C ASP A 688 1.21 15.44 5.50
N ILE A 689 0.04 15.63 4.90
CA ILE A 689 -1.21 15.86 5.64
C ILE A 689 -1.62 14.57 6.37
N ASN A 690 -1.50 13.42 5.70
CA ASN A 690 -1.82 12.13 6.32
C ASN A 690 -0.90 11.84 7.51
N LEU A 691 0.41 12.12 7.37
CA LEU A 691 1.39 11.98 8.45
C LEU A 691 1.06 12.93 9.61
N GLN A 692 0.83 14.21 9.33
CA GLN A 692 0.48 15.20 10.35
C GLN A 692 -0.76 14.77 11.17
N LEU A 693 -1.83 14.33 10.49
CA LEU A 693 -3.07 13.93 11.14
C LEU A 693 -2.96 12.56 11.82
N GLY A 694 -2.32 11.60 11.15
CA GLY A 694 -2.18 10.24 11.67
C GLY A 694 -1.25 10.16 12.88
N ILE A 695 -0.13 10.89 12.86
CA ILE A 695 0.81 10.94 13.98
C ILE A 695 0.18 11.68 15.17
N ARG A 696 -0.57 12.76 14.94
CA ARG A 696 -1.34 13.44 15.99
C ARG A 696 -2.40 12.51 16.62
N HIS A 697 -3.03 11.68 15.81
CA HIS A 697 -3.96 10.66 16.31
C HIS A 697 -3.26 9.58 17.14
N LEU A 698 -2.09 9.12 16.70
CA LEU A 698 -1.26 8.14 17.41
C LEU A 698 -0.76 8.70 18.76
N GLU A 699 -0.34 9.95 18.80
CA GLU A 699 0.10 10.66 20.00
C GLU A 699 -0.93 10.53 21.13
N ALA A 700 -2.21 10.64 20.82
CA ALA A 700 -3.28 10.53 21.80
C ALA A 700 -3.33 9.17 22.51
N PHE A 701 -2.75 8.13 21.92
CA PHE A 701 -2.64 6.81 22.56
C PHE A 701 -1.28 6.62 23.25
N ILE A 702 -0.18 6.98 22.60
CA ILE A 702 1.18 6.81 23.14
C ILE A 702 1.39 7.66 24.40
N SER A 703 0.77 8.84 24.49
CA SER A 703 0.84 9.68 25.70
C SER A 703 0.18 9.05 26.94
N ARG A 704 -0.68 8.04 26.77
CA ARG A 704 -1.44 7.40 27.84
C ARG A 704 -1.09 5.95 28.07
N TYR A 705 -0.48 5.30 27.08
CA TYR A 705 -0.25 3.87 27.08
C TYR A 705 1.13 3.56 26.49
N GLU A 706 1.80 2.56 27.04
CA GLU A 706 2.98 1.97 26.42
C GLU A 706 2.65 1.41 25.02
N ALA A 707 3.68 1.28 24.17
CA ALA A 707 3.52 0.93 22.76
C ALA A 707 2.60 -0.28 22.48
N PRO A 708 2.70 -1.44 23.17
CA PRO A 708 1.81 -2.57 22.91
C PRO A 708 0.33 -2.26 23.10
N TYR A 709 0.01 -1.51 24.15
CA TYR A 709 -1.37 -1.10 24.45
C TYR A 709 -1.86 -0.03 23.50
N ALA A 710 -1.01 0.97 23.21
CA ALA A 710 -1.33 2.03 22.28
C ALA A 710 -1.63 1.49 20.86
N LEU A 711 -0.84 0.54 20.39
CA LEU A 711 -1.04 -0.14 19.10
C LEU A 711 -2.37 -0.94 19.09
N ALA A 712 -2.68 -1.63 20.19
CA ALA A 712 -3.95 -2.32 20.32
C ALA A 712 -5.15 -1.35 20.31
N ALA A 713 -5.01 -0.15 20.93
CA ALA A 713 -6.02 0.90 20.87
C ALA A 713 -6.16 1.49 19.46
N TYR A 714 -5.06 1.74 18.79
CA TYR A 714 -5.01 2.28 17.43
C TYR A 714 -5.76 1.37 16.44
N ASN A 715 -5.46 0.07 16.46
CA ASN A 715 -6.07 -0.91 15.56
C ASN A 715 -7.51 -1.29 15.96
N ALA A 716 -7.76 -1.59 17.23
CA ALA A 716 -9.06 -2.13 17.67
C ALA A 716 -9.99 -1.10 18.31
N GLY A 717 -9.50 0.06 18.66
CA GLY A 717 -10.20 1.12 19.39
C GLY A 717 -10.06 1.02 20.90
N GLU A 718 -9.95 2.18 21.54
CA GLU A 718 -9.65 2.32 22.98
C GLU A 718 -10.68 1.65 23.90
N SER A 719 -11.94 1.63 23.53
CA SER A 719 -12.99 0.98 24.34
C SER A 719 -12.76 -0.54 24.47
N ARG A 720 -12.14 -1.17 23.46
CA ARG A 720 -11.76 -2.59 23.54
C ARG A 720 -10.50 -2.76 24.37
N LEU A 721 -9.49 -1.91 24.17
CA LEU A 721 -8.29 -1.90 25.01
C LEU A 721 -8.63 -1.83 26.49
N ARG A 722 -9.44 -0.86 26.92
CA ARG A 722 -9.86 -0.70 28.32
C ARG A 722 -10.54 -1.95 28.90
N ARG A 723 -11.25 -2.72 28.07
CA ARG A 723 -11.84 -4.00 28.47
C ARG A 723 -10.77 -5.08 28.63
N TRP A 724 -9.76 -5.11 27.75
CA TRP A 724 -8.71 -6.11 27.80
C TRP A 724 -7.73 -5.87 28.96
N LEU A 725 -7.46 -4.62 29.30
CA LEU A 725 -6.64 -4.25 30.46
C LEU A 725 -7.19 -4.72 31.81
N ARG A 726 -8.47 -5.12 31.87
CA ARG A 726 -9.06 -5.68 33.08
C ARG A 726 -8.78 -7.18 33.26
N ARG A 727 -8.05 -7.82 32.34
CA ARG A 727 -7.74 -9.26 32.41
C ARG A 727 -6.54 -9.50 33.34
N PRO A 728 -6.46 -10.66 33.99
CA PRO A 728 -5.28 -11.04 34.77
C PRO A 728 -4.01 -10.99 33.90
N GLY A 729 -2.91 -10.49 34.44
CA GLY A 729 -1.63 -10.39 33.75
C GLY A 729 -1.55 -9.29 32.68
N ALA A 730 -2.59 -8.47 32.49
CA ALA A 730 -2.59 -7.41 31.48
C ALA A 730 -1.60 -6.24 31.77
N ARG A 731 -0.97 -6.22 32.95
CA ARG A 731 0.08 -5.25 33.29
C ARG A 731 1.43 -5.62 32.69
N ASP A 732 1.66 -6.88 32.39
CA ASP A 732 2.82 -7.34 31.61
C ASP A 732 2.51 -7.13 30.14
N PRO A 733 3.24 -6.25 29.44
CA PRO A 733 2.95 -5.88 28.04
C PRO A 733 3.01 -7.07 27.08
N GLU A 734 3.96 -7.99 27.28
CA GLU A 734 4.11 -9.17 26.43
C GLU A 734 2.96 -10.15 26.65
N LEU A 735 2.61 -10.40 27.92
CA LEU A 735 1.48 -11.26 28.28
C LEU A 735 0.14 -10.65 27.81
N PHE A 736 0.02 -9.33 27.86
CA PHE A 736 -1.13 -8.63 27.27
C PHE A 736 -1.28 -8.93 25.79
N VAL A 737 -0.18 -8.84 25.00
CA VAL A 737 -0.20 -9.12 23.57
C VAL A 737 -0.69 -10.54 23.29
N GLU A 738 -0.17 -11.53 24.01
CA GLU A 738 -0.62 -12.93 23.88
C GLU A 738 -2.11 -13.12 24.17
N ARG A 739 -2.66 -12.31 25.06
CA ARG A 739 -4.03 -12.39 25.53
C ARG A 739 -5.01 -11.48 24.80
N ILE A 740 -4.58 -10.75 23.76
CA ILE A 740 -5.46 -10.01 22.84
C ILE A 740 -6.41 -11.02 22.17
N PRO A 741 -7.73 -10.88 22.32
CA PRO A 741 -8.68 -11.88 21.80
C PRO A 741 -8.78 -11.89 20.28
N PHE A 742 -8.55 -10.74 19.66
CA PHE A 742 -8.64 -10.57 18.21
C PHE A 742 -7.30 -10.91 17.57
N THR A 743 -7.26 -12.01 16.83
CA THR A 743 -6.05 -12.47 16.13
C THR A 743 -5.47 -11.35 15.25
N GLU A 744 -6.32 -10.66 14.49
CA GLU A 744 -5.91 -9.52 13.66
C GLU A 744 -5.17 -8.46 14.48
N THR A 745 -5.73 -8.03 15.62
CA THR A 745 -5.09 -7.01 16.47
C THR A 745 -3.84 -7.54 17.16
N ARG A 746 -3.82 -8.79 17.58
CA ARG A 746 -2.65 -9.42 18.18
C ARG A 746 -1.50 -9.49 17.19
N ASP A 747 -1.77 -9.95 15.98
CA ASP A 747 -0.77 -10.03 14.91
C ASP A 747 -0.32 -8.64 14.47
N TYR A 748 -1.24 -7.67 14.39
CA TYR A 748 -0.91 -6.27 14.14
C TYR A 748 0.12 -5.73 15.14
N VAL A 749 -0.12 -5.90 16.43
CA VAL A 749 0.79 -5.43 17.49
C VAL A 749 2.16 -6.10 17.37
N ARG A 750 2.20 -7.43 17.20
CA ARG A 750 3.46 -8.19 17.02
C ARG A 750 4.24 -7.74 15.79
N ILE A 751 3.55 -7.57 14.67
CA ILE A 751 4.17 -7.14 13.40
C ILE A 751 4.72 -5.73 13.51
N VAL A 752 3.98 -4.79 14.10
CA VAL A 752 4.43 -3.40 14.24
C VAL A 752 5.63 -3.32 15.19
N LEU A 753 5.62 -4.02 16.32
CA LEU A 753 6.75 -4.04 17.26
C LEU A 753 8.01 -4.65 16.62
N ARG A 754 7.87 -5.76 15.90
CA ARG A 754 8.95 -6.33 15.09
C ARG A 754 9.47 -5.33 14.04
N ASN A 755 8.57 -4.71 13.27
CA ASN A 755 8.96 -3.73 12.26
C ASN A 755 9.69 -2.54 12.88
N ARG A 756 9.27 -2.07 14.07
CA ARG A 756 9.95 -1.01 14.82
C ARG A 756 11.42 -1.38 15.10
N ALA A 757 11.66 -2.60 15.56
CA ALA A 757 13.03 -3.08 15.80
C ALA A 757 13.85 -3.11 14.50
N MET A 758 13.27 -3.61 13.40
CA MET A 758 13.91 -3.62 12.09
C MET A 758 14.24 -2.21 11.58
N TYR A 759 13.31 -1.26 11.74
CA TYR A 759 13.57 0.14 11.36
C TYR A 759 14.67 0.78 12.21
N ARG A 760 14.74 0.48 13.49
CA ARG A 760 15.85 0.94 14.36
C ARG A 760 17.19 0.35 13.97
N ALA A 761 17.23 -0.92 13.53
CA ALA A 761 18.43 -1.58 13.07
C ALA A 761 18.93 -1.07 11.71
N LEU A 762 18.00 -0.67 10.82
CA LEU A 762 18.32 -0.31 9.44
C LEU A 762 18.57 1.18 9.21
N TYR A 763 18.11 2.05 10.11
CA TYR A 763 18.13 3.49 9.91
C TYR A 763 18.57 4.25 11.17
N THR A 764 19.34 5.30 10.98
CA THR A 764 19.61 6.33 11.99
C THR A 764 18.46 7.35 12.02
N TRP A 765 18.03 7.79 13.23
CA TRP A 765 16.83 8.63 13.40
C TRP A 765 17.14 10.00 14.01
#